data_ad1f45d72d032097d34d0fa19b398acc
#
_entry.id   ad1f45d72d032097d34d0fa19b398acc
#
_cell.length_a   1.000
_cell.length_b   1.000
_cell.length_c   1.000
_cell.angle_alpha   90.00
_cell.angle_beta   90.00
_cell.angle_gamma   90.00
#
_symmetry.space_group_name_H-M   'P 1'
#
loop_
_entity.id
_entity.type
_entity.pdbx_description
1 polymer ?
#
loop_
_entity_poly.entity_id
_entity_poly.type
_entity_poly.pdbx_seq_one_letter_code
_entity_poly.pdbx_strand_id
1 'polypeptide(L)'
;MENPASLLRRLNPCCARAMEGAASLCQTRAHAEILPEHWLLKLLEQGEGDLTVLARRYEWDMDALWQDLLSWLDKQPRSVRHRPQLSDHTLRLMQEAWLIASLSGEAQIRSVHLLMALVEKQNLIQCDGLWPLLTLGQRQLERLRPLLDAQSDERPPAQQEAALAQPHGGDVEFVGRPAGSELNADGLNPALQNALDKFTLDVTAKARDGLIDPVFGRDTEIRQMVDILSRRRKNNPILVGEPGVGMTALVEGLALRIAEGNVPDALKPVSVRTLDLGLLQAGAGVKGEFEQRLKNIIEAVQQSPSPVLLFIDEAHTIIGAGNQAGGADAANLLKPALARGELRTIAATTWSEYKQYFERDAALERRFQMVKVDEPDDDTACLMLRGLKSRYADHHGVHITDDAVRAAVTLSRRYLTGRQLPDKAVDLLDTASARLRMSLDTVPEPLTRMKAQLTALAMEKQALLEDIALGNSARGDRLAAIEQEEIRLILALDTLETQYGQELQLTEALLACRRDISRQAEINDLQTALIAVQQGNPLLGLDVEVRTVATVIADWTGVPLSSLMKDEQTELLSLEESLGKRVVGQEAALSAIARRLRAAKTGLTPENGPQGVFLLVGPSGTGKTETALALADALFGGEKALITINLSEYQEPHTVSQLKGSPPGYVGYGQGGILTEAVRKRPYSVVLLDEVEKAHRDVMNLFYQVFDRGVMRDGEGREIDFRNTVILMTANLGSDLLMQLLDEQPEASESDLHELLRPVLRGHFQPALLARFQTVIYRPLPAAALRAIVGMKLGQVSQRLACHYGITTTLSESLFDALTEACLLPDTGARNVDSLLNQQILPALSQQLLSHMAAGQKPRQVTLGYHEEEGVVMAFDEGTISDE
;
A
#
# COMPACT_ATOMS: atom_id res chain seq x y z
N MET A 1 15.07 -24.71 39.56
CA MET A 1 15.70 -23.76 38.60
C MET A 1 16.88 -24.47 37.96
N GLU A 2 16.83 -24.75 36.68
CA GLU A 2 17.95 -25.34 35.98
C GLU A 2 19.14 -24.34 35.96
N ASN A 3 20.33 -24.84 36.24
CA ASN A 3 21.55 -24.06 36.25
C ASN A 3 21.83 -23.50 34.87
N PRO A 4 22.17 -22.22 34.68
CA PRO A 4 22.53 -21.64 33.38
C PRO A 4 23.55 -22.45 32.58
N ALA A 5 24.50 -23.06 33.28
CA ALA A 5 25.52 -23.92 32.66
C ALA A 5 24.92 -25.19 32.03
N SER A 6 23.87 -25.75 32.60
CA SER A 6 23.20 -26.93 32.01
C SER A 6 22.41 -26.57 30.77
N LEU A 7 21.78 -25.41 30.74
CA LEU A 7 21.06 -24.90 29.56
C LEU A 7 22.00 -24.58 28.39
N LEU A 8 23.16 -23.99 28.67
CA LEU A 8 24.19 -23.73 27.65
C LEU A 8 24.70 -25.00 26.98
N ARG A 9 24.82 -26.10 27.74
CA ARG A 9 25.22 -27.40 27.19
C ARG A 9 24.18 -28.04 26.29
N ARG A 10 22.92 -27.58 26.36
CA ARG A 10 21.81 -28.08 25.56
C ARG A 10 21.65 -27.39 24.24
N LEU A 11 22.41 -26.33 23.99
CA LEU A 11 22.39 -25.64 22.70
C LEU A 11 23.03 -26.52 21.62
N ASN A 12 22.42 -26.51 20.43
CA ASN A 12 23.07 -27.14 19.29
C ASN A 12 24.34 -26.34 18.87
N PRO A 13 25.22 -26.90 18.03
CA PRO A 13 26.47 -26.21 17.65
C PRO A 13 26.25 -24.82 17.05
N CYS A 14 25.17 -24.61 16.28
CA CYS A 14 24.82 -23.32 15.67
C CYS A 14 24.44 -22.28 16.72
N CYS A 15 23.55 -22.62 17.63
CA CYS A 15 23.14 -21.74 18.74
C CYS A 15 24.29 -21.47 19.73
N ALA A 16 25.14 -22.44 19.99
CA ALA A 16 26.30 -22.30 20.84
C ALA A 16 27.32 -21.31 20.26
N ARG A 17 27.65 -21.45 18.98
CA ARG A 17 28.53 -20.49 18.26
C ARG A 17 27.95 -19.08 18.24
N ALA A 18 26.66 -18.96 18.02
CA ALA A 18 25.96 -17.67 18.06
C ALA A 18 26.02 -17.05 19.47
N MET A 19 25.89 -17.84 20.51
CA MET A 19 26.01 -17.37 21.90
C MET A 19 27.43 -16.89 22.21
N GLU A 20 28.46 -17.61 21.79
CA GLU A 20 29.86 -17.19 21.90
C GLU A 20 30.10 -15.88 21.15
N GLY A 21 29.54 -15.74 19.91
CA GLY A 21 29.59 -14.51 19.15
C GLY A 21 28.85 -13.37 19.84
N ALA A 22 27.72 -13.64 20.45
CA ALA A 22 26.95 -12.66 21.23
C ALA A 22 27.73 -12.17 22.46
N ALA A 23 28.41 -13.06 23.17
CA ALA A 23 29.26 -12.71 24.30
C ALA A 23 30.46 -11.84 23.86
N SER A 24 31.11 -12.18 22.76
CA SER A 24 32.17 -11.39 22.15
C SER A 24 31.69 -9.99 21.70
N LEU A 25 30.53 -9.91 21.04
CA LEU A 25 29.94 -8.65 20.65
C LEU A 25 29.60 -7.75 21.84
N CYS A 26 29.02 -8.34 22.87
CA CYS A 26 28.69 -7.68 24.13
C CYS A 26 29.94 -7.11 24.80
N GLN A 27 31.02 -7.86 24.83
CA GLN A 27 32.30 -7.43 25.38
C GLN A 27 32.93 -6.31 24.54
N THR A 28 32.93 -6.44 23.24
CA THR A 28 33.48 -5.43 22.28
C THR A 28 32.75 -4.09 22.40
N ARG A 29 31.44 -4.13 22.60
CA ARG A 29 30.61 -2.92 22.75
C ARG A 29 30.44 -2.44 24.18
N ALA A 30 31.10 -3.10 25.11
CA ALA A 30 31.05 -2.79 26.54
C ALA A 30 29.65 -2.85 27.16
N HIS A 31 28.78 -3.73 26.68
CA HIS A 31 27.46 -3.97 27.28
C HIS A 31 27.60 -4.87 28.52
N ALA A 32 26.77 -4.60 29.54
CA ALA A 32 26.85 -5.32 30.82
C ALA A 32 26.25 -6.73 30.77
N GLU A 33 25.27 -6.93 29.93
CA GLU A 33 24.49 -8.16 29.84
C GLU A 33 24.37 -8.64 28.41
N ILE A 34 24.38 -9.95 28.21
CA ILE A 34 24.08 -10.58 26.93
C ILE A 34 22.55 -10.66 26.79
N LEU A 35 22.00 -9.83 25.91
CA LEU A 35 20.56 -9.75 25.65
C LEU A 35 20.13 -10.76 24.56
N PRO A 36 18.85 -11.16 24.50
CA PRO A 36 18.35 -11.98 23.40
C PRO A 36 18.63 -11.37 22.01
N GLU A 37 18.64 -10.06 21.90
CA GLU A 37 18.93 -9.34 20.66
C GLU A 37 20.38 -9.55 20.20
N HIS A 38 21.35 -9.62 21.08
CA HIS A 38 22.72 -9.99 20.73
C HIS A 38 22.78 -11.40 20.14
N TRP A 39 22.07 -12.32 20.73
CA TRP A 39 22.06 -13.72 20.31
C TRP A 39 21.35 -13.86 18.96
N LEU A 40 20.20 -13.21 18.77
CA LEU A 40 19.47 -13.20 17.50
C LEU A 40 20.28 -12.57 16.37
N LEU A 41 21.01 -11.49 16.64
CA LEU A 41 21.90 -10.87 15.67
C LEU A 41 22.93 -11.89 15.15
N LYS A 42 23.57 -12.61 16.06
CA LYS A 42 24.56 -13.62 15.71
C LYS A 42 23.96 -14.84 15.03
N LEU A 43 22.74 -15.23 15.37
CA LEU A 43 22.01 -16.29 14.67
C LEU A 43 21.64 -15.88 13.24
N LEU A 44 21.24 -14.63 13.03
CA LEU A 44 20.93 -14.10 11.69
C LEU A 44 22.19 -13.97 10.81
N GLU A 45 23.34 -13.79 11.40
CA GLU A 45 24.62 -13.77 10.69
C GLU A 45 25.07 -15.15 10.18
N GLN A 46 24.59 -16.24 10.79
CA GLN A 46 24.90 -17.59 10.36
C GLN A 46 24.08 -17.97 9.12
N GLY A 47 24.74 -18.10 7.99
CA GLY A 47 24.12 -18.18 6.67
C GLY A 47 23.29 -19.42 6.34
N GLU A 48 23.19 -20.43 7.21
CA GLU A 48 22.58 -21.73 6.91
C GLU A 48 21.72 -22.30 8.05
N GLY A 49 21.43 -21.48 9.06
CA GLY A 49 20.57 -21.86 10.18
C GLY A 49 19.07 -21.77 9.88
N ASP A 50 18.27 -22.18 10.84
CA ASP A 50 16.79 -22.16 10.73
C ASP A 50 16.25 -20.75 10.40
N LEU A 51 16.77 -19.71 11.04
CA LEU A 51 16.33 -18.33 10.81
C LEU A 51 16.62 -17.85 9.39
N THR A 52 17.74 -18.24 8.82
CA THR A 52 18.11 -17.87 7.45
C THR A 52 17.22 -18.58 6.43
N VAL A 53 16.88 -19.85 6.66
CA VAL A 53 15.94 -20.58 5.80
C VAL A 53 14.56 -19.95 5.85
N LEU A 54 14.08 -19.56 7.03
CA LEU A 54 12.82 -18.85 7.22
C LEU A 54 12.84 -17.46 6.56
N ALA A 55 13.95 -16.75 6.69
CA ALA A 55 14.13 -15.45 6.05
C ALA A 55 14.01 -15.52 4.53
N ARG A 56 14.59 -16.53 3.91
CA ARG A 56 14.47 -16.77 2.46
C ARG A 56 13.05 -17.12 2.05
N ARG A 57 12.39 -17.97 2.84
CA ARG A 57 11.03 -18.41 2.52
C ARG A 57 10.00 -17.28 2.61
N TYR A 58 10.13 -16.41 3.62
CA TYR A 58 9.19 -15.32 3.89
C TYR A 58 9.68 -13.97 3.41
N GLU A 59 10.80 -13.96 2.68
CA GLU A 59 11.38 -12.75 2.08
C GLU A 59 11.58 -11.62 3.09
N TRP A 60 12.08 -11.96 4.30
CA TRP A 60 12.42 -10.96 5.28
C TRP A 60 13.55 -10.07 4.77
N ASP A 61 13.45 -8.79 5.00
CA ASP A 61 14.52 -7.85 4.72
C ASP A 61 15.62 -8.02 5.79
N MET A 62 16.62 -8.84 5.46
CA MET A 62 17.73 -9.15 6.37
C MET A 62 18.56 -7.92 6.69
N ASP A 63 18.75 -7.02 5.74
CA ASP A 63 19.50 -5.78 5.95
C ASP A 63 18.79 -4.86 6.94
N ALA A 64 17.46 -4.70 6.79
CA ALA A 64 16.66 -3.93 7.71
C ALA A 64 16.67 -4.53 9.13
N LEU A 65 16.50 -5.85 9.26
CA LEU A 65 16.57 -6.53 10.55
C LEU A 65 17.93 -6.35 11.23
N TRP A 66 18.99 -6.51 10.47
CA TRP A 66 20.34 -6.38 10.98
C TRP A 66 20.67 -4.95 11.39
N GLN A 67 20.31 -3.97 10.59
CA GLN A 67 20.51 -2.55 10.91
C GLN A 67 19.67 -2.12 12.12
N ASP A 68 18.43 -2.55 12.22
CA ASP A 68 17.57 -2.23 13.35
C ASP A 68 18.10 -2.83 14.65
N LEU A 69 18.59 -4.06 14.61
CA LEU A 69 19.23 -4.71 15.75
C LEU A 69 20.49 -3.97 16.19
N LEU A 70 21.37 -3.62 15.26
CA LEU A 70 22.59 -2.86 15.56
C LEU A 70 22.26 -1.49 16.12
N SER A 71 21.34 -0.77 15.51
CA SER A 71 20.89 0.53 15.97
C SER A 71 20.33 0.48 17.39
N TRP A 72 19.52 -0.54 17.67
CA TRP A 72 18.94 -0.74 18.98
C TRP A 72 19.99 -1.10 20.03
N LEU A 73 20.94 -1.98 19.68
CA LEU A 73 22.05 -2.36 20.56
C LEU A 73 22.99 -1.20 20.87
N ASP A 74 23.22 -0.30 19.91
CA ASP A 74 24.04 0.90 20.12
C ASP A 74 23.46 1.86 21.17
N LYS A 75 22.16 1.81 21.38
CA LYS A 75 21.45 2.62 22.39
C LYS A 75 21.46 2.01 23.78
N GLN A 76 21.96 0.78 23.94
CA GLN A 76 21.98 0.11 25.23
C GLN A 76 23.04 0.69 26.18
N PRO A 77 22.79 0.66 27.51
CA PRO A 77 23.75 1.20 28.48
C PRO A 77 25.08 0.48 28.43
N ARG A 78 26.15 1.22 28.44
CA ARG A 78 27.52 0.70 28.51
C ARG A 78 28.00 0.61 29.95
N SER A 79 28.69 -0.48 30.28
CA SER A 79 29.24 -0.73 31.60
C SER A 79 30.71 -1.13 31.51
N VAL A 80 31.52 -0.68 32.45
CA VAL A 80 32.97 -0.94 32.51
C VAL A 80 33.30 -2.34 33.07
N ARG A 81 32.34 -3.19 33.35
CA ARG A 81 32.55 -4.54 33.90
C ARG A 81 33.20 -5.47 32.87
N HIS A 82 34.20 -6.21 33.30
CA HIS A 82 35.07 -7.00 32.45
C HIS A 82 34.50 -8.31 31.90
N ARG A 83 33.33 -8.78 32.35
CA ARG A 83 32.67 -10.00 31.82
C ARG A 83 31.18 -9.79 31.71
N PRO A 84 30.63 -9.88 30.50
CA PRO A 84 29.18 -9.84 30.32
C PRO A 84 28.52 -11.06 30.93
N GLN A 85 27.38 -10.84 31.59
CA GLN A 85 26.56 -11.91 32.16
C GLN A 85 25.30 -12.10 31.29
N LEU A 86 24.72 -13.30 31.33
CA LEU A 86 23.46 -13.56 30.68
C LEU A 86 22.34 -12.74 31.35
N SER A 87 21.58 -12.02 30.55
CA SER A 87 20.41 -11.29 31.05
C SER A 87 19.30 -12.25 31.49
N ASP A 88 18.41 -11.81 32.36
CA ASP A 88 17.22 -12.59 32.76
C ASP A 88 16.35 -12.99 31.58
N HIS A 89 16.21 -12.12 30.60
CA HIS A 89 15.48 -12.40 29.38
C HIS A 89 16.12 -13.51 28.55
N THR A 90 17.43 -13.52 28.45
CA THR A 90 18.18 -14.57 27.74
C THR A 90 18.04 -15.91 28.45
N LEU A 91 18.16 -15.94 29.79
CA LEU A 91 17.94 -17.14 30.57
C LEU A 91 16.53 -17.71 30.43
N ARG A 92 15.53 -16.84 30.50
CA ARG A 92 14.13 -17.24 30.27
C ARG A 92 13.89 -17.75 28.86
N LEU A 93 14.49 -17.12 27.86
CA LEU A 93 14.42 -17.58 26.49
C LEU A 93 15.00 -18.99 26.33
N MET A 94 16.14 -19.26 26.90
CA MET A 94 16.75 -20.60 26.90
C MET A 94 15.88 -21.63 27.61
N GLN A 95 15.31 -21.29 28.77
CA GLN A 95 14.42 -22.17 29.53
C GLN A 95 13.16 -22.52 28.74
N GLU A 96 12.50 -21.54 28.16
CA GLU A 96 11.30 -21.75 27.30
C GLU A 96 11.64 -22.54 26.04
N ALA A 97 12.75 -22.24 25.40
CA ALA A 97 13.20 -22.96 24.22
C ALA A 97 13.55 -24.43 24.55
N TRP A 98 14.17 -24.69 25.70
CA TRP A 98 14.43 -26.02 26.16
C TRP A 98 13.15 -26.79 26.47
N LEU A 99 12.16 -26.16 27.08
CA LEU A 99 10.84 -26.77 27.32
C LEU A 99 10.20 -27.21 26.01
N ILE A 100 10.23 -26.36 25.01
CA ILE A 100 9.69 -26.65 23.65
C ILE A 100 10.47 -27.81 23.01
N ALA A 101 11.78 -27.77 23.03
CA ALA A 101 12.64 -28.82 22.48
C ALA A 101 12.42 -30.16 23.18
N SER A 102 12.33 -30.15 24.48
CA SER A 102 12.08 -31.34 25.32
C SER A 102 10.72 -31.96 25.04
N LEU A 103 9.69 -31.16 24.92
CA LEU A 103 8.33 -31.63 24.55
C LEU A 103 8.29 -32.21 23.16
N SER A 104 9.11 -31.73 22.24
CA SER A 104 9.27 -32.25 20.88
C SER A 104 10.16 -33.49 20.79
N GLY A 105 10.72 -33.94 21.91
CA GLY A 105 11.62 -35.10 21.97
C GLY A 105 13.02 -34.86 21.43
N GLU A 106 13.45 -33.61 21.33
CA GLU A 106 14.78 -33.23 20.86
C GLU A 106 15.74 -33.02 22.02
N ALA A 107 16.98 -33.48 21.82
CA ALA A 107 18.04 -33.42 22.85
C ALA A 107 18.75 -32.05 22.94
N GLN A 108 18.58 -31.21 21.92
CA GLN A 108 19.26 -29.92 21.80
C GLN A 108 18.32 -28.81 21.42
N ILE A 109 18.63 -27.60 21.88
CA ILE A 109 17.93 -26.37 21.50
C ILE A 109 18.45 -25.90 20.14
N ARG A 110 17.59 -25.70 19.17
CA ARG A 110 17.92 -25.08 17.87
C ARG A 110 17.19 -23.74 17.69
N SER A 111 17.58 -22.99 16.68
CA SER A 111 17.07 -21.63 16.45
C SER A 111 15.55 -21.57 16.33
N VAL A 112 14.92 -22.57 15.75
CA VAL A 112 13.45 -22.61 15.63
C VAL A 112 12.76 -22.71 16.99
N HIS A 113 13.38 -23.39 17.97
CA HIS A 113 12.86 -23.45 19.34
C HIS A 113 12.92 -22.08 20.02
N LEU A 114 13.98 -21.33 19.78
CA LEU A 114 14.11 -19.96 20.25
C LEU A 114 13.03 -19.06 19.65
N LEU A 115 12.78 -19.20 18.36
CA LEU A 115 11.75 -18.43 17.67
C LEU A 115 10.34 -18.80 18.17
N MET A 116 10.05 -20.07 18.39
CA MET A 116 8.79 -20.53 18.97
C MET A 116 8.58 -19.95 20.38
N ALA A 117 9.62 -19.91 21.19
CA ALA A 117 9.58 -19.30 22.52
C ALA A 117 9.32 -17.78 22.46
N LEU A 118 9.95 -17.09 21.54
CA LEU A 118 9.75 -15.65 21.33
C LEU A 118 8.34 -15.32 20.82
N VAL A 119 7.77 -16.11 19.94
CA VAL A 119 6.41 -15.93 19.44
C VAL A 119 5.39 -16.07 20.56
N GLU A 120 5.60 -16.99 21.47
CA GLU A 120 4.73 -17.19 22.63
C GLU A 120 4.92 -16.10 23.70
N LYS A 121 6.16 -15.69 23.95
CA LYS A 121 6.52 -14.67 24.94
C LYS A 121 7.26 -13.50 24.31
N GLN A 122 6.55 -12.65 23.63
CA GLN A 122 7.11 -11.52 22.89
C GLN A 122 7.79 -10.48 23.78
N ASN A 123 7.48 -10.45 25.04
CA ASN A 123 8.10 -9.54 26.02
C ASN A 123 9.57 -9.85 26.34
N LEU A 124 10.10 -10.98 25.87
CA LEU A 124 11.51 -11.34 26.04
C LEU A 124 12.44 -10.53 25.11
N ILE A 125 11.93 -9.93 24.07
CA ILE A 125 12.67 -9.02 23.20
C ILE A 125 12.07 -7.61 23.27
N GLN A 126 12.93 -6.60 23.13
CA GLN A 126 12.54 -5.19 23.20
C GLN A 126 12.80 -4.42 21.92
N CYS A 127 13.48 -5.02 20.96
CA CYS A 127 13.72 -4.40 19.66
C CYS A 127 12.50 -4.52 18.75
N ASP A 128 11.87 -3.41 18.46
CA ASP A 128 10.67 -3.37 17.61
C ASP A 128 10.94 -3.80 16.15
N GLY A 129 12.17 -3.64 15.67
CA GLY A 129 12.58 -4.06 14.34
C GLY A 129 12.53 -5.56 14.08
N LEU A 130 12.41 -6.37 15.15
CA LEU A 130 12.30 -7.84 15.06
C LEU A 130 10.87 -8.35 14.80
N TRP A 131 9.93 -7.46 14.55
CA TRP A 131 8.53 -7.83 14.29
C TRP A 131 8.34 -8.91 13.19
N PRO A 132 9.15 -8.99 12.10
CA PRO A 132 8.96 -10.05 11.10
C PRO A 132 9.11 -11.46 11.68
N LEU A 133 10.02 -11.65 12.65
CA LEU A 133 10.19 -12.92 13.32
C LEU A 133 8.95 -13.34 14.12
N LEU A 134 8.23 -12.37 14.66
CA LEU A 134 7.06 -12.59 15.52
C LEU A 134 5.75 -12.78 14.72
N THR A 135 5.78 -12.59 13.42
CA THR A 135 4.61 -12.79 12.54
C THR A 135 4.26 -14.26 12.34
N LEU A 136 5.21 -15.16 12.54
CA LEU A 136 5.01 -16.59 12.38
C LEU A 136 4.40 -17.19 13.66
N GLY A 137 3.29 -17.88 13.51
CA GLY A 137 2.66 -18.59 14.62
C GLY A 137 3.40 -19.89 14.99
N GLN A 138 3.26 -20.33 16.24
CA GLN A 138 3.90 -21.56 16.72
C GLN A 138 3.51 -22.80 15.90
N ARG A 139 2.23 -22.93 15.58
CA ARG A 139 1.74 -24.02 14.72
C ARG A 139 2.32 -23.98 13.31
N GLN A 140 2.51 -22.78 12.79
CA GLN A 140 3.12 -22.59 11.48
C GLN A 140 4.59 -23.00 11.49
N LEU A 141 5.33 -22.69 12.53
CA LEU A 141 6.71 -23.12 12.71
C LEU A 141 6.82 -24.64 12.88
N GLU A 142 5.88 -25.28 13.58
CA GLU A 142 5.81 -26.73 13.67
C GLU A 142 5.59 -27.39 12.30
N ARG A 143 4.74 -26.83 11.47
CA ARG A 143 4.50 -27.31 10.10
C ARG A 143 5.69 -27.14 9.18
N LEU A 144 6.56 -26.16 9.44
CA LEU A 144 7.77 -25.89 8.68
C LEU A 144 8.97 -26.75 9.10
N ARG A 145 8.85 -27.55 10.17
CA ARG A 145 9.93 -28.42 10.67
C ARG A 145 10.52 -29.35 9.59
N PRO A 146 9.73 -30.03 8.77
CA PRO A 146 10.28 -30.85 7.69
C PRO A 146 11.11 -30.06 6.69
N LEU A 147 10.70 -28.83 6.35
CA LEU A 147 11.45 -27.93 5.49
C LEU A 147 12.78 -27.53 6.12
N LEU A 148 12.75 -27.17 7.41
CA LEU A 148 13.95 -26.81 8.14
C LEU A 148 14.92 -27.98 8.27
N ASP A 149 14.42 -29.18 8.52
CA ASP A 149 15.24 -30.40 8.56
C ASP A 149 15.85 -30.75 7.19
N ALA A 150 15.21 -30.34 6.11
CA ALA A 150 15.72 -30.55 4.75
C ALA A 150 16.77 -29.52 4.31
N GLN A 151 16.66 -28.28 4.74
CA GLN A 151 17.43 -27.14 4.20
C GLN A 151 18.37 -26.49 5.21
N SER A 152 18.16 -26.68 6.50
CA SER A 152 18.97 -26.05 7.53
C SER A 152 20.12 -26.95 8.02
N ASP A 153 21.24 -26.34 8.34
CA ASP A 153 22.37 -27.02 8.98
C ASP A 153 22.12 -27.42 10.44
N GLU A 154 21.07 -26.90 11.03
CA GLU A 154 20.66 -27.20 12.41
C GLU A 154 19.87 -28.50 12.57
N ARG A 155 19.71 -29.26 11.50
CA ARG A 155 19.03 -30.56 11.56
C ARG A 155 19.69 -31.52 12.53
N PRO A 156 18.94 -32.40 13.21
CA PRO A 156 19.52 -33.36 14.16
C PRO A 156 20.53 -34.30 13.50
N PRO A 157 21.58 -34.73 14.26
CA PRO A 157 22.65 -35.59 13.69
C PRO A 157 22.19 -36.88 13.00
N ALA A 158 21.16 -37.54 13.53
CA ALA A 158 20.58 -38.72 12.92
C ALA A 158 19.95 -38.48 11.52
N GLN A 159 19.47 -37.28 11.26
CA GLN A 159 18.97 -36.88 9.97
C GLN A 159 20.07 -36.38 9.03
N GLN A 160 21.15 -35.85 9.59
CA GLN A 160 22.37 -35.55 8.83
C GLN A 160 23.03 -36.83 8.28
N GLU A 161 23.09 -37.88 9.10
CA GLU A 161 23.60 -39.19 8.66
C GLU A 161 22.68 -39.82 7.60
N ALA A 162 21.35 -39.70 7.75
CA ALA A 162 20.39 -40.20 6.76
C ALA A 162 20.43 -39.44 5.45
N ALA A 163 20.69 -38.13 5.44
CA ALA A 163 20.85 -37.33 4.25
C ALA A 163 22.18 -37.62 3.52
N LEU A 164 23.20 -38.01 4.26
CA LEU A 164 24.49 -38.49 3.72
C LEU A 164 24.42 -39.95 3.25
N ALA A 165 23.42 -40.72 3.69
CA ALA A 165 23.22 -42.12 3.38
C ALA A 165 22.24 -42.41 2.23
N GLN A 166 21.90 -41.45 1.39
CA GLN A 166 21.20 -41.74 0.14
C GLN A 166 22.17 -42.44 -0.83
N PRO A 167 21.86 -43.66 -1.28
CA PRO A 167 22.81 -44.43 -2.05
C PRO A 167 22.92 -43.87 -3.47
N HIS A 168 24.07 -43.33 -3.76
CA HIS A 168 24.58 -43.38 -5.12
C HIS A 168 25.09 -44.80 -5.34
N GLY A 169 24.30 -45.59 -6.03
CA GLY A 169 24.69 -46.94 -6.42
C GLY A 169 25.87 -46.86 -7.39
N GLY A 170 26.96 -47.51 -7.02
CA GLY A 170 28.09 -47.72 -7.85
C GLY A 170 29.34 -48.00 -7.05
N ASP A 171 29.62 -49.32 -6.78
CA ASP A 171 30.85 -49.81 -6.25
C ASP A 171 32.07 -49.36 -7.04
N VAL A 172 33.04 -48.69 -6.42
CA VAL A 172 34.41 -48.74 -6.85
C VAL A 172 35.34 -48.64 -5.62
N GLU A 173 36.25 -49.62 -5.51
CA GLU A 173 37.25 -49.82 -4.48
C GLU A 173 38.22 -48.64 -4.31
N PHE A 174 38.52 -48.34 -3.07
CA PHE A 174 39.54 -47.39 -2.63
C PHE A 174 40.96 -47.93 -2.86
N VAL A 175 41.77 -47.17 -3.59
CA VAL A 175 43.23 -47.18 -3.44
C VAL A 175 43.66 -45.76 -3.16
N GLY A 176 44.27 -45.56 -2.01
CA GLY A 176 44.68 -44.29 -1.48
C GLY A 176 45.72 -43.53 -2.27
N ARG A 177 45.58 -42.19 -2.37
CA ARG A 177 46.61 -41.25 -2.75
C ARG A 177 46.46 -39.91 -2.00
N PRO A 178 47.55 -39.18 -1.82
CA PRO A 178 47.65 -38.11 -0.85
C PRO A 178 47.12 -36.77 -1.34
N ALA A 179 46.81 -35.90 -0.39
CA ALA A 179 46.24 -34.60 -0.50
C ALA A 179 46.78 -33.74 -1.66
N GLY A 180 45.94 -33.52 -2.64
CA GLY A 180 46.15 -32.54 -3.68
C GLY A 180 44.77 -32.30 -4.31
N SER A 181 44.32 -31.07 -4.29
CA SER A 181 43.13 -30.50 -4.84
C SER A 181 42.19 -31.47 -5.60
N GLU A 182 41.13 -31.93 -4.92
CA GLU A 182 40.06 -32.68 -5.59
C GLU A 182 39.18 -31.71 -6.36
N LEU A 183 39.25 -31.82 -7.67
CA LEU A 183 38.22 -31.30 -8.56
C LEU A 183 37.03 -32.24 -8.47
N ASN A 184 35.87 -31.71 -8.04
CA ASN A 184 34.63 -32.45 -8.14
C ASN A 184 34.30 -32.81 -9.60
N ALA A 185 33.40 -33.78 -9.83
CA ALA A 185 32.98 -34.25 -11.15
C ALA A 185 32.52 -33.14 -12.10
N ASP A 186 32.25 -31.95 -11.61
CA ASP A 186 31.92 -30.74 -12.35
C ASP A 186 33.10 -29.79 -12.58
N GLY A 187 34.33 -30.17 -12.17
CA GLY A 187 35.52 -29.40 -12.48
C GLY A 187 35.73 -28.13 -11.68
N LEU A 188 34.94 -27.87 -10.63
CA LEU A 188 35.05 -26.71 -9.77
C LEU A 188 35.73 -27.06 -8.45
N ASN A 189 36.56 -26.13 -7.94
CA ASN A 189 37.12 -26.25 -6.59
C ASN A 189 35.97 -26.29 -5.55
N PRO A 190 35.96 -27.26 -4.59
CA PRO A 190 34.92 -27.38 -3.57
C PRO A 190 34.61 -26.10 -2.80
N ALA A 191 35.65 -25.30 -2.54
CA ALA A 191 35.47 -24.00 -1.86
C ALA A 191 34.70 -22.98 -2.71
N LEU A 192 34.90 -22.96 -4.01
CA LEU A 192 34.20 -22.08 -4.95
C LEU A 192 32.76 -22.54 -5.17
N GLN A 193 32.56 -23.85 -5.30
CA GLN A 193 31.20 -24.41 -5.38
C GLN A 193 30.39 -24.12 -4.12
N ASN A 194 31.00 -24.22 -2.96
CA ASN A 194 30.37 -23.88 -1.69
C ASN A 194 30.03 -22.39 -1.61
N ALA A 195 30.87 -21.51 -2.15
CA ALA A 195 30.58 -20.07 -2.22
C ALA A 195 29.37 -19.78 -3.11
N LEU A 196 29.25 -20.41 -4.29
CA LEU A 196 28.07 -20.29 -5.14
C LEU A 196 26.81 -20.79 -4.44
N ASP A 197 26.84 -21.97 -3.86
CA ASP A 197 25.67 -22.59 -3.22
C ASP A 197 25.23 -21.82 -1.97
N LYS A 198 26.16 -21.17 -1.28
CA LYS A 198 25.88 -20.39 -0.07
C LYS A 198 25.28 -19.02 -0.33
N PHE A 199 25.76 -18.32 -1.35
CA PHE A 199 25.40 -16.92 -1.61
C PHE A 199 24.55 -16.71 -2.84
N THR A 200 24.25 -17.76 -3.60
CA THR A 200 23.37 -17.69 -4.75
C THR A 200 22.28 -18.75 -4.69
N LEU A 201 21.16 -18.46 -5.32
CA LEU A 201 20.05 -19.37 -5.47
C LEU A 201 19.97 -19.82 -6.93
N ASP A 202 20.03 -21.13 -7.19
CA ASP A 202 19.93 -21.69 -8.53
C ASP A 202 18.47 -21.71 -9.02
N VAL A 203 18.09 -20.72 -9.80
CA VAL A 203 16.74 -20.58 -10.34
C VAL A 203 16.46 -21.64 -11.41
N THR A 204 17.46 -22.00 -12.21
CA THR A 204 17.30 -23.00 -13.26
C THR A 204 17.07 -24.40 -12.67
N ALA A 205 17.77 -24.75 -11.60
CA ALA A 205 17.53 -25.99 -10.88
C ALA A 205 16.10 -26.05 -10.32
N LYS A 206 15.61 -24.98 -9.73
CA LYS A 206 14.22 -24.87 -9.29
C LYS A 206 13.22 -25.04 -10.44
N ALA A 207 13.50 -24.47 -11.60
CA ALA A 207 12.66 -24.61 -12.78
C ALA A 207 12.59 -26.07 -13.27
N ARG A 208 13.72 -26.78 -13.26
CA ARG A 208 13.78 -28.22 -13.63
C ARG A 208 13.03 -29.10 -12.64
N ASP A 209 13.06 -28.74 -11.36
CA ASP A 209 12.35 -29.47 -10.30
C ASP A 209 10.85 -29.13 -10.22
N GLY A 210 10.36 -28.28 -11.09
CA GLY A 210 8.95 -27.87 -11.12
C GLY A 210 8.52 -26.96 -9.97
N LEU A 211 9.47 -26.32 -9.29
CA LEU A 211 9.21 -25.45 -8.13
C LEU A 211 8.86 -24.01 -8.49
N ILE A 212 8.95 -23.65 -9.77
CA ILE A 212 8.62 -22.31 -10.26
C ILE A 212 7.27 -22.34 -10.95
N ASP A 213 6.40 -21.43 -10.56
CA ASP A 213 5.09 -21.25 -11.19
C ASP A 213 5.24 -20.70 -12.62
N PRO A 214 4.36 -21.06 -13.56
CA PRO A 214 4.36 -20.48 -14.90
C PRO A 214 4.27 -18.96 -14.85
N VAL A 215 5.06 -18.30 -15.67
CA VAL A 215 5.08 -16.83 -15.79
C VAL A 215 4.24 -16.40 -16.98
N PHE A 216 3.26 -15.56 -16.76
CA PHE A 216 2.32 -15.06 -17.76
C PHE A 216 2.51 -13.58 -18.01
N GLY A 217 2.20 -13.12 -19.22
CA GLY A 217 2.10 -11.71 -19.56
C GLY A 217 3.43 -10.98 -19.72
N ARG A 218 4.55 -11.67 -19.71
CA ARG A 218 5.90 -11.10 -19.87
C ARG A 218 6.69 -11.69 -21.03
N ASP A 219 6.04 -12.29 -22.01
CA ASP A 219 6.69 -12.96 -23.12
C ASP A 219 7.56 -12.03 -23.97
N THR A 220 7.14 -10.80 -24.19
CA THR A 220 7.89 -9.80 -24.95
C THR A 220 9.21 -9.46 -24.27
N GLU A 221 9.18 -9.18 -22.98
CA GLU A 221 10.36 -8.84 -22.18
C GLU A 221 11.32 -10.01 -22.07
N ILE A 222 10.80 -11.22 -21.85
CA ILE A 222 11.63 -12.45 -21.82
C ILE A 222 12.31 -12.68 -23.17
N ARG A 223 11.59 -12.48 -24.27
CA ARG A 223 12.15 -12.58 -25.62
C ARG A 223 13.24 -11.54 -25.86
N GLN A 224 13.04 -10.32 -25.41
CA GLN A 224 14.08 -9.27 -25.47
C GLN A 224 15.32 -9.68 -24.67
N MET A 225 15.16 -10.25 -23.48
CA MET A 225 16.28 -10.75 -22.68
C MET A 225 17.06 -11.85 -23.43
N VAL A 226 16.36 -12.79 -24.05
CA VAL A 226 16.98 -13.87 -24.83
C VAL A 226 17.75 -13.28 -26.02
N ASP A 227 17.19 -12.32 -26.72
CA ASP A 227 17.86 -11.65 -27.84
C ASP A 227 19.13 -10.93 -27.40
N ILE A 228 19.05 -10.20 -26.25
CA ILE A 228 20.20 -9.48 -25.69
C ILE A 228 21.31 -10.47 -25.29
N LEU A 229 20.94 -11.52 -24.57
CA LEU A 229 21.89 -12.56 -24.13
C LEU A 229 22.59 -13.28 -25.29
N SER A 230 21.97 -13.30 -26.44
CA SER A 230 22.51 -13.93 -27.67
C SER A 230 23.46 -13.02 -28.46
N ARG A 231 23.60 -11.77 -28.08
CA ARG A 231 24.48 -10.81 -28.77
C ARG A 231 25.96 -11.02 -28.44
N ARG A 232 26.83 -10.53 -29.29
CA ARG A 232 28.28 -10.50 -29.03
C ARG A 232 28.71 -9.32 -28.13
N ARG A 233 28.00 -8.20 -28.23
CA ARG A 233 28.27 -6.98 -27.49
C ARG A 233 26.97 -6.51 -26.83
N LYS A 234 27.11 -5.74 -25.73
CA LYS A 234 25.93 -5.27 -24.97
C LYS A 234 24.97 -6.41 -24.65
N ASN A 235 25.54 -7.51 -24.19
CA ASN A 235 24.86 -8.79 -24.00
C ASN A 235 24.36 -9.07 -22.59
N ASN A 236 24.42 -8.08 -21.74
CA ASN A 236 23.85 -8.14 -20.39
C ASN A 236 22.54 -7.33 -20.33
N PRO A 237 21.40 -7.97 -20.14
CA PRO A 237 20.16 -7.23 -19.92
C PRO A 237 20.15 -6.49 -18.60
N ILE A 238 19.69 -5.26 -18.60
CA ILE A 238 19.33 -4.54 -17.39
C ILE A 238 17.84 -4.26 -17.41
N LEU A 239 17.14 -4.84 -16.44
CA LEU A 239 15.71 -4.66 -16.27
C LEU A 239 15.46 -3.36 -15.52
N VAL A 240 14.78 -2.44 -16.16
CA VAL A 240 14.51 -1.11 -15.62
C VAL A 240 13.01 -0.94 -15.46
N GLY A 241 12.58 -0.72 -14.23
CA GLY A 241 11.17 -0.54 -13.89
C GLY A 241 10.99 -0.16 -12.44
N GLU A 242 9.81 0.31 -12.11
CA GLU A 242 9.47 0.62 -10.72
C GLU A 242 9.35 -0.66 -9.89
N PRO A 243 9.60 -0.60 -8.56
CA PRO A 243 9.44 -1.75 -7.69
C PRO A 243 8.02 -2.31 -7.75
N GLY A 244 7.90 -3.62 -7.84
CA GLY A 244 6.61 -4.32 -7.85
C GLY A 244 6.07 -4.66 -9.24
N VAL A 245 6.80 -4.35 -10.33
CA VAL A 245 6.39 -4.71 -11.72
C VAL A 245 6.67 -6.18 -12.07
N GLY A 246 7.33 -6.93 -11.20
CA GLY A 246 7.58 -8.36 -11.39
C GLY A 246 8.89 -8.67 -12.13
N MET A 247 9.97 -7.96 -11.85
CA MET A 247 11.27 -8.21 -12.47
C MET A 247 11.85 -9.58 -12.11
N THR A 248 11.65 -10.04 -10.89
CA THR A 248 12.05 -11.40 -10.47
C THR A 248 11.31 -12.46 -11.26
N ALA A 249 10.03 -12.27 -11.56
CA ALA A 249 9.25 -13.18 -12.40
C ALA A 249 9.79 -13.29 -13.83
N LEU A 250 10.39 -12.24 -14.36
CA LEU A 250 11.05 -12.29 -15.69
C LEU A 250 12.24 -13.25 -15.69
N VAL A 251 13.03 -13.22 -14.64
CA VAL A 251 14.18 -14.14 -14.48
C VAL A 251 13.70 -15.57 -14.30
N GLU A 252 12.66 -15.78 -13.53
CA GLU A 252 12.02 -17.09 -13.36
C GLU A 252 11.46 -17.60 -14.69
N GLY A 253 10.84 -16.75 -15.49
CA GLY A 253 10.34 -17.07 -16.83
C GLY A 253 11.46 -17.45 -17.79
N LEU A 254 12.59 -16.77 -17.75
CA LEU A 254 13.78 -17.13 -18.50
C LEU A 254 14.33 -18.50 -18.08
N ALA A 255 14.41 -18.74 -16.78
CA ALA A 255 14.85 -20.03 -16.24
C ALA A 255 13.93 -21.19 -16.67
N LEU A 256 12.62 -20.97 -16.69
CA LEU A 256 11.65 -21.94 -17.22
C LEU A 256 11.88 -22.24 -18.69
N ARG A 257 12.12 -21.26 -19.52
CA ARG A 257 12.43 -21.46 -20.93
C ARG A 257 13.73 -22.22 -21.14
N ILE A 258 14.74 -21.97 -20.35
CA ILE A 258 16.01 -22.70 -20.37
C ILE A 258 15.78 -24.15 -19.95
N ALA A 259 15.02 -24.41 -18.90
CA ALA A 259 14.68 -25.75 -18.43
C ALA A 259 13.89 -26.56 -19.47
N GLU A 260 13.00 -25.90 -20.23
CA GLU A 260 12.21 -26.51 -21.30
C GLU A 260 13.00 -26.67 -22.61
N GLY A 261 14.20 -26.07 -22.71
CA GLY A 261 14.99 -26.05 -23.91
C GLY A 261 14.51 -25.11 -25.02
N ASN A 262 13.57 -24.21 -24.71
CA ASN A 262 13.00 -23.26 -25.66
C ASN A 262 13.82 -21.95 -25.72
N VAL A 263 15.11 -22.11 -25.95
CA VAL A 263 16.08 -21.01 -26.06
C VAL A 263 17.10 -21.38 -27.15
N PRO A 264 17.87 -20.41 -27.71
CA PRO A 264 18.99 -20.73 -28.61
C PRO A 264 19.98 -21.70 -27.98
N ASP A 265 20.66 -22.50 -28.80
CA ASP A 265 21.57 -23.55 -28.33
C ASP A 265 22.67 -23.05 -27.41
N ALA A 266 23.11 -21.80 -27.59
CA ALA A 266 24.11 -21.17 -26.72
C ALA A 266 23.61 -20.96 -25.27
N LEU A 267 22.30 -20.84 -25.05
CA LEU A 267 21.70 -20.62 -23.75
C LEU A 267 21.20 -21.90 -23.07
N LYS A 268 21.11 -23.00 -23.79
CA LYS A 268 20.62 -24.27 -23.19
C LYS A 268 21.42 -24.77 -22.00
N PRO A 269 22.77 -24.69 -21.97
CA PRO A 269 23.56 -25.13 -20.82
C PRO A 269 23.67 -24.11 -19.70
N VAL A 270 23.09 -22.92 -19.86
CA VAL A 270 23.22 -21.82 -18.89
C VAL A 270 22.45 -22.12 -17.61
N SER A 271 23.09 -21.88 -16.48
CA SER A 271 22.49 -21.89 -15.15
C SER A 271 22.24 -20.45 -14.69
N VAL A 272 21.00 -20.12 -14.43
CA VAL A 272 20.63 -18.79 -13.89
C VAL A 272 20.67 -18.84 -12.38
N ARG A 273 21.48 -17.98 -11.77
CA ARG A 273 21.62 -17.89 -10.31
C ARG A 273 21.33 -16.48 -9.83
N THR A 274 20.49 -16.36 -8.81
CA THR A 274 20.19 -15.08 -8.13
C THR A 274 21.22 -14.83 -7.05
N LEU A 275 21.94 -13.71 -7.12
CA LEU A 275 22.87 -13.29 -6.07
C LEU A 275 22.08 -12.74 -4.87
N ASP A 276 22.31 -13.31 -3.71
CA ASP A 276 21.72 -12.85 -2.45
C ASP A 276 22.65 -11.86 -1.75
N LEU A 277 22.39 -10.58 -1.95
CA LEU A 277 23.16 -9.49 -1.36
C LEU A 277 23.04 -9.45 0.17
N GLY A 278 21.89 -9.78 0.71
CA GLY A 278 21.67 -9.86 2.14
C GLY A 278 22.58 -10.88 2.81
N LEU A 279 22.71 -12.07 2.25
CA LEU A 279 23.63 -13.11 2.73
C LEU A 279 25.11 -12.72 2.58
N LEU A 280 25.45 -12.00 1.52
CA LEU A 280 26.81 -11.49 1.32
C LEU A 280 27.19 -10.46 2.39
N GLN A 281 26.26 -9.63 2.81
CA GLN A 281 26.46 -8.58 3.80
C GLN A 281 26.29 -9.09 5.24
N ALA A 282 25.45 -10.10 5.44
CA ALA A 282 25.22 -10.67 6.77
C ALA A 282 26.49 -11.30 7.34
N GLY A 283 26.90 -10.86 8.52
CA GLY A 283 28.08 -11.37 9.19
C GLY A 283 29.41 -10.84 8.67
N ALA A 284 29.42 -9.94 7.70
CA ALA A 284 30.63 -9.27 7.24
C ALA A 284 31.09 -8.18 8.24
N GLY A 285 31.33 -8.60 9.49
CA GLY A 285 31.75 -7.69 10.57
C GLY A 285 33.23 -7.31 10.50
N VAL A 286 34.00 -8.01 9.69
CA VAL A 286 35.42 -7.74 9.46
C VAL A 286 35.56 -7.08 8.09
N LYS A 287 36.34 -5.98 8.07
CA LYS A 287 36.65 -5.28 6.83
C LYS A 287 37.29 -6.24 5.83
N GLY A 288 36.73 -6.39 4.66
CA GLY A 288 37.23 -7.27 3.62
C GLY A 288 36.53 -8.63 3.49
N GLU A 289 35.69 -9.04 4.44
CA GLU A 289 34.99 -10.34 4.36
C GLU A 289 33.91 -10.34 3.23
N PHE A 290 33.16 -9.27 3.12
CA PHE A 290 32.20 -9.07 2.03
C PHE A 290 32.89 -9.09 0.65
N GLU A 291 34.01 -8.39 0.52
CA GLU A 291 34.82 -8.38 -0.68
C GLU A 291 35.36 -9.76 -1.05
N GLN A 292 35.83 -10.50 -0.07
CA GLN A 292 36.32 -11.86 -0.28
C GLN A 292 35.21 -12.81 -0.73
N ARG A 293 34.03 -12.71 -0.14
CA ARG A 293 32.85 -13.50 -0.55
C ARG A 293 32.46 -13.20 -2.00
N LEU A 294 32.40 -11.91 -2.37
CA LEU A 294 32.07 -11.48 -3.71
C LEU A 294 33.13 -11.93 -4.72
N LYS A 295 34.40 -11.81 -4.38
CA LYS A 295 35.51 -12.28 -5.20
C LYS A 295 35.45 -13.78 -5.43
N ASN A 296 35.14 -14.56 -4.39
CA ASN A 296 34.96 -16.00 -4.51
C ASN A 296 33.82 -16.37 -5.45
N ILE A 297 32.71 -15.62 -5.42
CA ILE A 297 31.59 -15.82 -6.34
C ILE A 297 31.98 -15.52 -7.78
N ILE A 298 32.68 -14.42 -8.02
CA ILE A 298 33.17 -14.04 -9.35
C ILE A 298 34.10 -15.10 -9.90
N GLU A 299 35.06 -15.59 -9.11
CA GLU A 299 35.95 -16.66 -9.49
C GLU A 299 35.20 -17.98 -9.77
N ALA A 300 34.23 -18.32 -8.94
CA ALA A 300 33.39 -19.50 -9.13
C ALA A 300 32.60 -19.45 -10.43
N VAL A 301 32.02 -18.30 -10.78
CA VAL A 301 31.32 -18.09 -12.06
C VAL A 301 32.27 -18.24 -13.24
N GLN A 302 33.46 -17.65 -13.16
CA GLN A 302 34.46 -17.74 -14.24
C GLN A 302 34.99 -19.15 -14.47
N GLN A 303 35.18 -19.92 -13.40
CA GLN A 303 35.74 -21.27 -13.44
C GLN A 303 34.68 -22.37 -13.60
N SER A 304 33.40 -22.02 -13.58
CA SER A 304 32.33 -23.00 -13.73
C SER A 304 32.38 -23.67 -15.13
N PRO A 305 32.30 -25.01 -15.18
CA PRO A 305 32.30 -25.72 -16.46
C PRO A 305 31.06 -25.46 -17.33
N SER A 306 29.93 -25.12 -16.71
CA SER A 306 28.73 -24.64 -17.37
C SER A 306 28.59 -23.13 -17.23
N PRO A 307 28.14 -22.44 -18.28
CA PRO A 307 27.93 -20.99 -18.18
C PRO A 307 26.96 -20.62 -17.06
N VAL A 308 27.35 -19.67 -16.23
CA VAL A 308 26.50 -19.13 -15.16
C VAL A 308 26.06 -17.72 -15.53
N LEU A 309 24.77 -17.48 -15.49
CA LEU A 309 24.16 -16.17 -15.63
C LEU A 309 23.72 -15.69 -14.26
N LEU A 310 24.33 -14.61 -13.79
CA LEU A 310 24.08 -14.09 -12.46
C LEU A 310 23.00 -13.00 -12.50
N PHE A 311 21.91 -13.18 -11.75
CA PHE A 311 20.91 -12.15 -11.58
C PHE A 311 21.21 -11.32 -10.33
N ILE A 312 21.32 -10.01 -10.50
CA ILE A 312 21.58 -9.05 -9.43
C ILE A 312 20.37 -8.11 -9.35
N ASP A 313 19.57 -8.29 -8.33
CA ASP A 313 18.47 -7.37 -8.03
C ASP A 313 19.01 -6.14 -7.30
N GLU A 314 18.37 -4.99 -7.51
CA GLU A 314 18.84 -3.71 -6.96
C GLU A 314 20.34 -3.46 -7.22
N ALA A 315 20.76 -3.67 -8.45
CA ALA A 315 22.17 -3.62 -8.86
C ALA A 315 22.85 -2.28 -8.59
N HIS A 316 22.08 -1.20 -8.49
CA HIS A 316 22.57 0.11 -8.09
C HIS A 316 23.17 0.14 -6.68
N THR A 317 22.74 -0.73 -5.76
CA THR A 317 23.29 -0.81 -4.41
C THR A 317 24.75 -1.26 -4.40
N ILE A 318 25.13 -2.07 -5.37
CA ILE A 318 26.50 -2.55 -5.52
C ILE A 318 27.35 -1.57 -6.33
N ILE A 319 26.77 -0.98 -7.39
CA ILE A 319 27.52 -0.23 -8.40
C ILE A 319 27.67 1.25 -8.03
N GLY A 320 26.69 1.83 -7.34
CA GLY A 320 26.62 3.30 -7.16
C GLY A 320 26.63 3.82 -5.74
N ALA A 321 26.38 2.99 -4.73
CA ALA A 321 26.24 3.44 -3.33
C ALA A 321 27.58 3.54 -2.60
N GLY A 322 28.52 4.33 -3.13
CA GLY A 322 29.88 4.49 -2.59
C GLY A 322 30.02 5.12 -1.21
N ASN A 323 28.92 5.40 -0.49
CA ASN A 323 28.96 6.13 0.79
C ASN A 323 28.59 5.32 2.02
N GLN A 324 28.27 4.04 1.88
CA GLN A 324 28.10 3.14 3.03
C GLN A 324 29.27 2.18 3.15
N ALA A 325 29.68 1.89 4.38
CA ALA A 325 30.78 0.98 4.68
C ALA A 325 30.57 -0.39 4.01
N GLY A 326 31.38 -0.71 3.02
CA GLY A 326 31.30 -1.92 2.20
C GLY A 326 30.82 -1.72 0.74
N GLY A 327 30.11 -0.64 0.42
CA GLY A 327 29.57 -0.41 -0.92
C GLY A 327 30.61 -0.01 -1.98
N ALA A 328 31.59 0.80 -1.63
CA ALA A 328 32.66 1.25 -2.52
C ALA A 328 33.54 0.09 -3.02
N ASP A 329 33.77 -0.90 -2.17
CA ASP A 329 34.66 -2.01 -2.49
C ASP A 329 33.97 -3.06 -3.39
N ALA A 330 32.65 -3.25 -3.22
CA ALA A 330 31.86 -4.09 -4.11
C ALA A 330 31.83 -3.55 -5.55
N ALA A 331 31.60 -2.26 -5.72
CA ALA A 331 31.65 -1.59 -7.02
C ALA A 331 33.01 -1.74 -7.70
N ASN A 332 34.09 -1.62 -6.93
CA ASN A 332 35.45 -1.78 -7.44
C ASN A 332 35.77 -3.22 -7.90
N LEU A 333 35.11 -4.23 -7.35
CA LEU A 333 35.25 -5.62 -7.78
C LEU A 333 34.34 -5.98 -9.00
N LEU A 334 33.09 -5.55 -8.98
CA LEU A 334 32.11 -5.89 -9.99
C LEU A 334 32.24 -5.11 -11.29
N LYS A 335 32.49 -3.81 -11.23
CA LYS A 335 32.65 -2.99 -12.45
C LYS A 335 33.74 -3.52 -13.39
N PRO A 336 34.95 -3.87 -12.94
CA PRO A 336 35.97 -4.41 -13.82
C PRO A 336 35.57 -5.75 -14.44
N ALA A 337 34.97 -6.64 -13.66
CA ALA A 337 34.51 -7.95 -14.15
C ALA A 337 33.42 -7.81 -15.22
N LEU A 338 32.45 -6.93 -14.98
CA LEU A 338 31.40 -6.61 -15.96
C LEU A 338 31.96 -5.91 -17.20
N ALA A 339 32.85 -4.95 -17.03
CA ALA A 339 33.45 -4.20 -18.13
C ALA A 339 34.32 -5.07 -19.04
N ARG A 340 35.01 -6.10 -18.49
CA ARG A 340 35.83 -7.04 -19.27
C ARG A 340 35.01 -8.16 -19.91
N GLY A 341 33.73 -8.29 -19.59
CA GLY A 341 32.90 -9.39 -20.09
C GLY A 341 33.18 -10.73 -19.41
N GLU A 342 33.86 -10.72 -18.26
CA GLU A 342 34.18 -11.91 -17.48
C GLU A 342 32.97 -12.46 -16.72
N LEU A 343 31.98 -11.63 -16.51
CA LEU A 343 30.77 -11.94 -15.75
C LEU A 343 29.54 -11.63 -16.63
N ARG A 344 28.73 -12.64 -16.91
CA ARG A 344 27.43 -12.42 -17.55
C ARG A 344 26.38 -12.22 -16.49
N THR A 345 25.63 -11.13 -16.61
CA THR A 345 24.64 -10.74 -15.60
C THR A 345 23.33 -10.28 -16.23
N ILE A 346 22.26 -10.47 -15.45
CA ILE A 346 21.02 -9.75 -15.61
C ILE A 346 20.93 -8.84 -14.40
N ALA A 347 20.89 -7.54 -14.61
CA ALA A 347 20.70 -6.56 -13.53
C ALA A 347 19.25 -6.09 -13.49
N ALA A 348 18.79 -5.68 -12.33
CA ALA A 348 17.49 -5.04 -12.15
C ALA A 348 17.66 -3.78 -11.31
N THR A 349 17.01 -2.69 -11.71
CA THR A 349 17.10 -1.40 -11.07
C THR A 349 15.87 -0.55 -11.38
N THR A 350 15.74 0.58 -10.71
CA THR A 350 14.70 1.58 -11.02
C THR A 350 15.18 2.53 -12.12
N TRP A 351 14.24 3.31 -12.68
CA TRP A 351 14.56 4.27 -13.75
C TRP A 351 15.54 5.36 -13.30
N SER A 352 15.31 5.98 -12.15
CA SER A 352 16.17 7.03 -11.64
C SER A 352 17.58 6.56 -11.37
N GLU A 353 17.73 5.37 -10.80
CA GLU A 353 19.01 4.76 -10.49
C GLU A 353 19.75 4.29 -11.73
N TYR A 354 19.02 3.78 -12.74
CA TYR A 354 19.59 3.49 -14.04
C TYR A 354 20.19 4.74 -14.70
N LYS A 355 19.47 5.83 -14.72
CA LYS A 355 19.94 7.11 -15.24
C LYS A 355 21.17 7.64 -14.48
N GLN A 356 21.18 7.50 -13.17
CA GLN A 356 22.23 8.01 -12.32
C GLN A 356 23.51 7.18 -12.35
N TYR A 357 23.41 5.85 -12.32
CA TYR A 357 24.54 4.96 -12.09
C TYR A 357 24.98 4.15 -13.32
N PHE A 358 24.08 3.82 -14.22
CA PHE A 358 24.38 2.98 -15.38
C PHE A 358 24.57 3.79 -16.67
N GLU A 359 23.66 4.69 -16.98
CA GLU A 359 23.70 5.44 -18.25
C GLU A 359 24.86 6.42 -18.31
N ARG A 360 25.27 6.98 -17.18
CA ARG A 360 26.39 7.94 -17.09
C ARG A 360 27.74 7.26 -17.06
N ASP A 361 27.81 5.98 -16.76
CA ASP A 361 29.04 5.22 -16.72
C ASP A 361 29.31 4.59 -18.12
N ALA A 362 30.26 5.11 -18.85
CA ALA A 362 30.57 4.66 -20.20
C ALA A 362 30.98 3.17 -20.28
N ALA A 363 31.62 2.64 -19.23
CA ALA A 363 32.02 1.22 -19.20
C ALA A 363 30.80 0.30 -19.03
N LEU A 364 29.87 0.67 -18.20
CA LEU A 364 28.63 -0.09 -17.96
C LEU A 364 27.63 0.07 -19.13
N GLU A 365 27.48 1.26 -19.68
CA GLU A 365 26.59 1.51 -20.80
C GLU A 365 26.93 0.63 -22.02
N ARG A 366 28.20 0.37 -22.25
CA ARG A 366 28.66 -0.50 -23.35
C ARG A 366 28.37 -1.98 -23.14
N ARG A 367 28.10 -2.39 -21.92
CA ARG A 367 27.90 -3.81 -21.54
C ARG A 367 26.47 -4.17 -21.28
N PHE A 368 25.64 -3.20 -20.88
CA PHE A 368 24.25 -3.41 -20.54
C PHE A 368 23.30 -2.85 -21.60
N GLN A 369 22.30 -3.63 -21.92
CA GLN A 369 21.17 -3.21 -22.76
C GLN A 369 19.91 -3.14 -21.89
N MET A 370 19.26 -2.00 -21.91
CA MET A 370 18.04 -1.79 -21.15
C MET A 370 16.88 -2.62 -21.70
N VAL A 371 16.15 -3.26 -20.81
CA VAL A 371 14.82 -3.82 -21.03
C VAL A 371 13.87 -3.07 -20.12
N LYS A 372 12.99 -2.29 -20.72
CA LYS A 372 12.00 -1.54 -19.96
C LYS A 372 10.87 -2.48 -19.51
N VAL A 373 10.63 -2.52 -18.20
CA VAL A 373 9.58 -3.31 -17.59
C VAL A 373 8.51 -2.36 -17.07
N ASP A 374 7.46 -2.22 -17.85
CA ASP A 374 6.34 -1.36 -17.49
C ASP A 374 5.33 -2.09 -16.62
N GLU A 375 4.53 -1.31 -15.89
CA GLU A 375 3.37 -1.83 -15.20
C GLU A 375 2.42 -2.47 -16.22
N PRO A 376 1.97 -3.73 -16.01
CA PRO A 376 1.07 -4.38 -16.96
C PRO A 376 -0.29 -3.69 -17.01
N ASP A 377 -0.99 -3.84 -18.15
CA ASP A 377 -2.38 -3.44 -18.24
C ASP A 377 -3.30 -4.34 -17.38
N ASP A 378 -4.56 -3.99 -17.25
CA ASP A 378 -5.48 -4.71 -16.37
C ASP A 378 -5.67 -6.16 -16.78
N ASP A 379 -5.80 -6.44 -18.07
CA ASP A 379 -6.00 -7.80 -18.58
C ASP A 379 -4.76 -8.68 -18.36
N THR A 380 -3.59 -8.14 -18.62
CA THR A 380 -2.31 -8.82 -18.40
C THR A 380 -2.08 -9.06 -16.90
N ALA A 381 -2.36 -8.07 -16.07
CA ALA A 381 -2.25 -8.21 -14.61
C ALA A 381 -3.22 -9.25 -14.06
N CYS A 382 -4.44 -9.31 -14.57
CA CYS A 382 -5.40 -10.37 -14.23
C CYS A 382 -4.87 -11.76 -14.62
N LEU A 383 -4.28 -11.87 -15.79
CA LEU A 383 -3.66 -13.13 -16.26
C LEU A 383 -2.53 -13.57 -15.34
N MET A 384 -1.65 -12.64 -14.94
CA MET A 384 -0.57 -12.89 -13.99
C MET A 384 -1.10 -13.38 -12.64
N LEU A 385 -2.12 -12.72 -12.11
CA LEU A 385 -2.73 -13.07 -10.83
C LEU A 385 -3.46 -14.42 -10.88
N ARG A 386 -4.11 -14.75 -11.97
CA ARG A 386 -4.73 -16.07 -12.16
C ARG A 386 -3.71 -17.20 -12.12
N GLY A 387 -2.50 -16.96 -12.62
CA GLY A 387 -1.39 -17.91 -12.51
C GLY A 387 -0.88 -18.09 -11.08
N LEU A 388 -1.04 -17.09 -10.22
CA LEU A 388 -0.56 -17.12 -8.84
C LEU A 388 -1.64 -17.42 -7.80
N LYS A 389 -2.92 -17.27 -8.15
CA LYS A 389 -4.01 -17.34 -7.18
C LYS A 389 -4.11 -18.69 -6.45
N SER A 390 -3.85 -19.80 -7.12
CA SER A 390 -3.91 -21.14 -6.50
C SER A 390 -2.92 -21.29 -5.36
N ARG A 391 -1.74 -20.70 -5.47
CA ARG A 391 -0.72 -20.70 -4.44
C ARG A 391 -1.20 -20.02 -3.15
N TYR A 392 -1.83 -18.85 -3.28
CA TYR A 392 -2.37 -18.10 -2.14
C TYR A 392 -3.64 -18.76 -1.58
N ALA A 393 -4.50 -19.24 -2.45
CA ALA A 393 -5.70 -19.97 -2.07
C ALA A 393 -5.36 -21.23 -1.24
N ASP A 394 -4.39 -22.01 -1.68
CA ASP A 394 -3.95 -23.22 -0.97
C ASP A 394 -3.26 -22.88 0.36
N HIS A 395 -2.46 -21.80 0.38
CA HIS A 395 -1.77 -21.37 1.60
C HIS A 395 -2.74 -20.97 2.71
N HIS A 396 -3.77 -20.20 2.37
CA HIS A 396 -4.77 -19.74 3.34
C HIS A 396 -5.95 -20.69 3.51
N GLY A 397 -6.09 -21.68 2.63
CA GLY A 397 -7.20 -22.63 2.66
C GLY A 397 -8.55 -22.00 2.34
N VAL A 398 -8.57 -21.01 1.45
CA VAL A 398 -9.75 -20.30 0.98
C VAL A 398 -9.82 -20.32 -0.54
N HIS A 399 -11.02 -20.17 -1.09
CA HIS A 399 -11.22 -20.02 -2.53
C HIS A 399 -11.20 -18.52 -2.90
N ILE A 400 -10.51 -18.18 -3.96
CA ILE A 400 -10.46 -16.83 -4.52
C ILE A 400 -11.24 -16.81 -5.81
N THR A 401 -12.29 -16.00 -5.89
CA THR A 401 -13.11 -15.89 -7.09
C THR A 401 -12.38 -15.12 -8.18
N ASP A 402 -12.70 -15.36 -9.45
CA ASP A 402 -12.13 -14.60 -10.57
C ASP A 402 -12.52 -13.12 -10.52
N ASP A 403 -13.71 -12.81 -10.07
CA ASP A 403 -14.17 -11.43 -9.84
C ASP A 403 -13.30 -10.72 -8.78
N ALA A 404 -12.87 -11.44 -7.74
CA ALA A 404 -11.94 -10.92 -6.74
C ALA A 404 -10.57 -10.60 -7.35
N VAL A 405 -10.06 -11.43 -8.24
CA VAL A 405 -8.80 -11.19 -8.97
C VAL A 405 -8.92 -9.92 -9.81
N ARG A 406 -9.98 -9.80 -10.59
CA ARG A 406 -10.24 -8.60 -11.40
C ARG A 406 -10.42 -7.36 -10.55
N ALA A 407 -11.13 -7.45 -9.45
CA ALA A 407 -11.31 -6.36 -8.50
C ALA A 407 -9.98 -5.95 -7.84
N ALA A 408 -9.13 -6.91 -7.48
CA ALA A 408 -7.82 -6.64 -6.92
C ALA A 408 -6.95 -5.83 -7.88
N VAL A 409 -6.96 -6.15 -9.17
CA VAL A 409 -6.25 -5.40 -10.20
C VAL A 409 -6.84 -4.01 -10.39
N THR A 410 -8.12 -3.93 -10.62
CA THR A 410 -8.82 -2.67 -10.95
C THR A 410 -8.78 -1.68 -9.79
N LEU A 411 -9.12 -2.14 -8.59
CA LEU A 411 -9.16 -1.29 -7.40
C LEU A 411 -7.76 -0.89 -6.92
N SER A 412 -6.79 -1.79 -7.00
CA SER A 412 -5.41 -1.47 -6.62
C SER A 412 -4.79 -0.44 -7.58
N ARG A 413 -5.05 -0.56 -8.88
CA ARG A 413 -4.60 0.43 -9.86
C ARG A 413 -5.14 1.81 -9.53
N ARG A 414 -6.41 1.89 -9.19
CA ARG A 414 -7.12 3.15 -8.98
C ARG A 414 -6.81 3.78 -7.62
N TYR A 415 -6.75 3.01 -6.55
CA TYR A 415 -6.69 3.52 -5.17
C TYR A 415 -5.37 3.29 -4.45
N LEU A 416 -4.60 2.27 -4.80
CA LEU A 416 -3.27 2.03 -4.23
C LEU A 416 -2.20 2.66 -5.13
N THR A 417 -2.08 3.95 -5.04
CA THR A 417 -1.10 4.72 -5.79
C THR A 417 0.27 4.69 -5.12
N GLY A 418 1.35 4.76 -5.88
CA GLY A 418 2.72 4.67 -5.38
C GLY A 418 3.30 3.26 -5.34
N ARG A 419 2.51 2.24 -5.63
CA ARG A 419 2.96 0.85 -5.84
C ARG A 419 2.59 0.40 -7.24
N GLN A 420 3.17 -0.69 -7.71
CA GLN A 420 3.01 -1.16 -9.07
C GLN A 420 2.30 -2.51 -9.14
N LEU A 421 1.53 -2.72 -10.20
CA LEU A 421 1.00 -4.03 -10.55
C LEU A 421 2.13 -4.92 -11.13
N PRO A 422 2.13 -6.23 -10.90
CA PRO A 422 1.10 -7.00 -10.20
C PRO A 422 1.26 -7.07 -8.69
N ASP A 423 2.34 -6.58 -8.14
CA ASP A 423 2.71 -6.79 -6.73
C ASP A 423 1.68 -6.25 -5.74
N LYS A 424 1.19 -5.04 -5.97
CA LYS A 424 0.14 -4.45 -5.09
C LYS A 424 -1.16 -5.24 -5.09
N ALA A 425 -1.54 -5.82 -6.23
CA ALA A 425 -2.73 -6.67 -6.32
C ALA A 425 -2.51 -8.04 -5.68
N VAL A 426 -1.31 -8.58 -5.77
CA VAL A 426 -0.92 -9.81 -5.08
C VAL A 426 -1.00 -9.64 -3.57
N ASP A 427 -0.42 -8.57 -3.04
CA ASP A 427 -0.49 -8.26 -1.61
C ASP A 427 -1.93 -8.07 -1.15
N LEU A 428 -2.75 -7.44 -1.98
CA LEU A 428 -4.15 -7.22 -1.70
C LEU A 428 -4.94 -8.54 -1.60
N LEU A 429 -4.73 -9.46 -2.54
CA LEU A 429 -5.34 -10.78 -2.50
C LEU A 429 -4.82 -11.63 -1.34
N ASP A 430 -3.55 -11.57 -1.05
CA ASP A 430 -2.95 -12.27 0.08
C ASP A 430 -3.55 -11.80 1.41
N THR A 431 -3.64 -10.48 1.60
CA THR A 431 -4.25 -9.88 2.79
C THR A 431 -5.73 -10.21 2.90
N ALA A 432 -6.48 -10.11 1.80
CA ALA A 432 -7.90 -10.46 1.77
C ALA A 432 -8.13 -11.92 2.12
N SER A 433 -7.30 -12.81 1.58
CA SER A 433 -7.35 -14.25 1.87
C SER A 433 -7.03 -14.55 3.33
N ALA A 434 -6.01 -13.90 3.88
CA ALA A 434 -5.63 -14.04 5.29
C ALA A 434 -6.74 -13.55 6.23
N ARG A 435 -7.37 -12.42 5.93
CA ARG A 435 -8.49 -11.87 6.70
C ARG A 435 -9.71 -12.80 6.66
N LEU A 436 -10.01 -13.33 5.48
CA LEU A 436 -11.10 -14.27 5.33
C LEU A 436 -10.85 -15.53 6.15
N ARG A 437 -9.65 -16.08 6.08
CA ARG A 437 -9.29 -17.26 6.88
C ARG A 437 -9.39 -16.98 8.37
N MET A 438 -8.90 -15.85 8.81
CA MET A 438 -8.99 -15.44 10.21
C MET A 438 -10.45 -15.27 10.64
N SER A 439 -11.30 -14.71 9.79
CA SER A 439 -12.73 -14.56 10.08
C SER A 439 -13.48 -15.90 10.19
N LEU A 440 -13.04 -16.92 9.46
CA LEU A 440 -13.60 -18.28 9.57
C LEU A 440 -13.17 -18.98 10.86
N ASP A 441 -12.00 -18.67 11.40
CA ASP A 441 -11.42 -19.30 12.58
C ASP A 441 -11.73 -18.53 13.88
N THR A 442 -12.24 -17.32 13.81
CA THR A 442 -12.50 -16.43 14.96
C THR A 442 -13.96 -16.00 15.03
N VAL A 443 -14.33 -15.49 16.19
CA VAL A 443 -15.66 -14.88 16.38
C VAL A 443 -15.77 -13.61 15.55
N PRO A 444 -16.87 -13.36 14.82
CA PRO A 444 -17.04 -12.14 14.03
C PRO A 444 -16.91 -10.86 14.86
N GLU A 445 -16.32 -9.84 14.25
CA GLU A 445 -16.10 -8.53 14.88
C GLU A 445 -17.38 -7.91 15.46
N PRO A 446 -18.54 -7.89 14.78
CA PRO A 446 -19.77 -7.34 15.36
C PRO A 446 -20.16 -7.96 16.70
N LEU A 447 -19.99 -9.26 16.86
CA LEU A 447 -20.25 -9.96 18.13
C LEU A 447 -19.26 -9.53 19.21
N THR A 448 -17.97 -9.50 18.89
CA THR A 448 -16.90 -9.07 19.80
C THR A 448 -17.10 -7.62 20.24
N ARG A 449 -17.44 -6.74 19.31
CA ARG A 449 -17.72 -5.33 19.57
C ARG A 449 -18.92 -5.14 20.49
N MET A 450 -20.02 -5.84 20.26
CA MET A 450 -21.20 -5.78 21.13
C MET A 450 -20.92 -6.29 22.55
N LYS A 451 -20.18 -7.38 22.65
CA LYS A 451 -19.75 -7.91 23.96
C LYS A 451 -18.87 -6.91 24.71
N ALA A 452 -17.95 -6.23 24.02
CA ALA A 452 -17.13 -5.18 24.60
C ALA A 452 -17.96 -3.97 25.05
N GLN A 453 -18.94 -3.55 24.26
CA GLN A 453 -19.87 -2.49 24.62
C GLN A 453 -20.71 -2.85 25.86
N LEU A 454 -21.20 -4.08 25.92
CA LEU A 454 -21.93 -4.57 27.10
C LEU A 454 -21.05 -4.57 28.34
N THR A 455 -19.81 -5.01 28.22
CA THR A 455 -18.84 -4.99 29.34
C THR A 455 -18.57 -3.56 29.81
N ALA A 456 -18.36 -2.63 28.87
CA ALA A 456 -18.14 -1.23 29.17
C ALA A 456 -19.37 -0.60 29.90
N LEU A 457 -20.56 -0.89 29.42
CA LEU A 457 -21.80 -0.43 30.06
C LEU A 457 -22.00 -1.03 31.46
N ALA A 458 -21.65 -2.31 31.63
CA ALA A 458 -21.73 -2.96 32.96
C ALA A 458 -20.75 -2.33 33.95
N MET A 459 -19.54 -2.00 33.50
CA MET A 459 -18.54 -1.28 34.34
C MET A 459 -19.04 0.13 34.72
N GLU A 460 -19.57 0.87 33.76
CA GLU A 460 -20.16 2.19 34.01
C GLU A 460 -21.35 2.11 34.98
N LYS A 461 -22.23 1.14 34.76
CA LYS A 461 -23.38 0.88 35.66
C LYS A 461 -22.93 0.60 37.09
N GLN A 462 -21.92 -0.25 37.26
CA GLN A 462 -21.39 -0.57 38.59
C GLN A 462 -20.77 0.65 39.26
N ALA A 463 -20.00 1.48 38.54
CA ALA A 463 -19.44 2.71 39.06
C ALA A 463 -20.52 3.69 39.49
N LEU A 464 -21.59 3.83 38.71
CA LEU A 464 -22.73 4.69 39.06
C LEU A 464 -23.52 4.19 40.30
N LEU A 465 -23.70 2.86 40.39
CA LEU A 465 -24.34 2.25 41.54
C LEU A 465 -23.52 2.45 42.82
N GLU A 466 -22.21 2.37 42.75
CA GLU A 466 -21.31 2.67 43.89
C GLU A 466 -21.42 4.14 44.31
N ASP A 467 -21.44 5.06 43.36
CA ASP A 467 -21.59 6.49 43.59
C ASP A 467 -22.96 6.80 44.25
N ILE A 468 -24.03 6.15 43.78
CA ILE A 468 -25.39 6.29 44.37
C ILE A 468 -25.42 5.73 45.80
N ALA A 469 -24.78 4.61 46.07
CA ALA A 469 -24.68 4.01 47.38
C ALA A 469 -23.93 4.91 48.39
N LEU A 470 -23.00 5.72 47.90
CA LEU A 470 -22.26 6.71 48.70
C LEU A 470 -23.00 8.07 48.84
N GLY A 471 -24.23 8.19 48.37
CA GLY A 471 -25.10 9.36 48.54
C GLY A 471 -25.08 10.37 47.37
N ASN A 472 -24.48 10.04 46.26
CA ASN A 472 -24.43 10.90 45.06
C ASN A 472 -25.55 10.53 44.07
N SER A 473 -26.73 11.10 44.24
CA SER A 473 -27.96 10.75 43.53
C SER A 473 -28.13 11.45 42.16
N ALA A 474 -27.16 12.25 41.72
CA ALA A 474 -27.31 13.14 40.55
C ALA A 474 -27.32 12.46 39.15
N ARG A 475 -27.19 11.11 39.07
CA ARG A 475 -27.05 10.40 37.79
C ARG A 475 -28.05 9.26 37.57
N GLY A 476 -29.24 9.35 38.16
CA GLY A 476 -30.30 8.36 37.97
C GLY A 476 -30.79 8.25 36.54
N ASP A 477 -30.78 9.34 35.75
CA ASP A 477 -31.16 9.35 34.33
C ASP A 477 -30.16 8.57 33.46
N ARG A 478 -28.86 8.70 33.72
CA ARG A 478 -27.84 7.95 33.03
C ARG A 478 -27.94 6.46 33.33
N LEU A 479 -28.24 6.08 34.56
CA LEU A 479 -28.44 4.68 34.95
C LEU A 479 -29.61 4.06 34.18
N ALA A 480 -30.75 4.76 34.08
CA ALA A 480 -31.89 4.31 33.31
C ALA A 480 -31.55 4.15 31.80
N ALA A 481 -30.82 5.10 31.24
CA ALA A 481 -30.37 5.04 29.85
C ALA A 481 -29.44 3.85 29.62
N ILE A 482 -28.52 3.55 30.53
CA ILE A 482 -27.62 2.38 30.47
C ILE A 482 -28.42 1.10 30.52
N GLU A 483 -29.41 0.99 31.41
CA GLU A 483 -30.27 -0.21 31.53
C GLU A 483 -31.04 -0.47 30.21
N GLN A 484 -31.60 0.58 29.61
CA GLN A 484 -32.28 0.45 28.32
C GLN A 484 -31.33 0.02 27.19
N GLU A 485 -30.15 0.62 27.17
CA GLU A 485 -29.13 0.30 26.18
C GLU A 485 -28.61 -1.15 26.35
N GLU A 486 -28.43 -1.60 27.58
CA GLU A 486 -28.07 -2.99 27.89
C GLU A 486 -29.11 -3.97 27.37
N ILE A 487 -30.41 -3.72 27.59
CA ILE A 487 -31.48 -4.56 27.10
C ILE A 487 -31.47 -4.61 25.58
N ARG A 488 -31.32 -3.47 24.92
CA ARG A 488 -31.25 -3.38 23.45
C ARG A 488 -30.07 -4.18 22.92
N LEU A 489 -28.89 -4.04 23.53
CA LEU A 489 -27.67 -4.73 23.10
C LEU A 489 -27.75 -6.24 23.36
N ILE A 490 -28.34 -6.67 24.47
CA ILE A 490 -28.53 -8.10 24.77
C ILE A 490 -29.43 -8.75 23.72
N LEU A 491 -30.54 -8.12 23.35
CA LEU A 491 -31.44 -8.62 22.31
C LEU A 491 -30.75 -8.65 20.94
N ALA A 492 -30.01 -7.60 20.58
CA ALA A 492 -29.27 -7.54 19.35
C ALA A 492 -28.16 -8.59 19.30
N LEU A 493 -27.45 -8.80 20.40
CA LEU A 493 -26.42 -9.82 20.53
C LEU A 493 -26.99 -11.23 20.37
N ASP A 494 -28.11 -11.54 21.02
CA ASP A 494 -28.78 -12.83 20.91
C ASP A 494 -29.19 -13.14 19.46
N THR A 495 -29.74 -12.15 18.75
CA THR A 495 -30.08 -12.26 17.33
C THR A 495 -28.84 -12.54 16.48
N LEU A 496 -27.74 -11.82 16.69
CA LEU A 496 -26.48 -12.02 15.96
C LEU A 496 -25.83 -13.35 16.29
N GLU A 497 -25.86 -13.80 17.55
CA GLU A 497 -25.31 -15.10 17.92
C GLU A 497 -26.09 -16.26 17.28
N THR A 498 -27.39 -16.14 17.16
CA THR A 498 -28.23 -17.10 16.45
C THR A 498 -27.89 -17.13 14.97
N GLN A 499 -27.80 -15.98 14.36
CA GLN A 499 -27.36 -15.83 12.95
C GLN A 499 -25.98 -16.43 12.73
N TYR A 500 -25.03 -16.12 13.59
CA TYR A 500 -23.68 -16.65 13.52
C TYR A 500 -23.63 -18.18 13.60
N GLY A 501 -24.35 -18.75 14.53
CA GLY A 501 -24.46 -20.22 14.65
C GLY A 501 -25.02 -20.88 13.39
N GLN A 502 -26.06 -20.31 12.79
CA GLN A 502 -26.63 -20.78 11.54
C GLN A 502 -25.68 -20.61 10.36
N GLU A 503 -25.03 -19.46 10.22
CA GLU A 503 -24.05 -19.22 9.17
C GLU A 503 -22.83 -20.15 9.30
N LEU A 504 -22.33 -20.38 10.51
CA LEU A 504 -21.22 -21.28 10.76
C LEU A 504 -21.55 -22.72 10.34
N GLN A 505 -22.72 -23.20 10.70
CA GLN A 505 -23.18 -24.54 10.35
C GLN A 505 -23.31 -24.69 8.82
N LEU A 506 -23.92 -23.73 8.15
CA LEU A 506 -24.09 -23.76 6.69
C LEU A 506 -22.74 -23.61 5.96
N THR A 507 -21.84 -22.79 6.47
CA THR A 507 -20.50 -22.62 5.91
C THR A 507 -19.69 -23.90 6.01
N GLU A 508 -19.69 -24.58 7.15
CA GLU A 508 -19.02 -25.86 7.33
C GLU A 508 -19.59 -26.93 6.40
N ALA A 509 -20.94 -26.99 6.26
CA ALA A 509 -21.59 -27.90 5.33
C ALA A 509 -21.20 -27.62 3.87
N LEU A 510 -21.12 -26.35 3.45
CA LEU A 510 -20.67 -25.94 2.10
C LEU A 510 -19.22 -26.34 1.83
N LEU A 511 -18.32 -26.08 2.78
CA LEU A 511 -16.92 -26.44 2.64
C LEU A 511 -16.75 -27.97 2.53
N ALA A 512 -17.51 -28.73 3.30
CA ALA A 512 -17.51 -30.19 3.21
C ALA A 512 -18.02 -30.66 1.83
N CYS A 513 -19.11 -30.09 1.31
CA CYS A 513 -19.64 -30.39 -0.02
C CYS A 513 -18.69 -30.03 -1.16
N ARG A 514 -17.93 -28.96 -1.05
CA ARG A 514 -16.91 -28.56 -2.04
C ARG A 514 -15.73 -29.53 -2.12
N ARG A 515 -15.38 -30.16 -1.00
CA ARG A 515 -14.32 -31.18 -0.95
C ARG A 515 -14.76 -32.53 -1.53
N ASP A 516 -16.04 -32.80 -1.55
CA ASP A 516 -16.60 -34.07 -2.01
C ASP A 516 -17.35 -33.88 -3.33
N ILE A 517 -16.78 -34.43 -4.41
CA ILE A 517 -17.32 -34.31 -5.77
C ILE A 517 -18.73 -34.96 -5.86
N SER A 518 -19.01 -35.99 -5.06
CA SER A 518 -20.30 -36.67 -5.05
C SER A 518 -21.46 -35.82 -4.51
N ARG A 519 -21.16 -34.74 -3.78
CA ARG A 519 -22.14 -33.87 -3.11
C ARG A 519 -22.33 -32.51 -3.79
N GLN A 520 -21.82 -32.30 -5.01
CA GLN A 520 -21.94 -31.03 -5.72
C GLN A 520 -23.37 -30.55 -5.95
N ALA A 521 -24.33 -31.47 -6.05
CA ALA A 521 -25.74 -31.14 -6.23
C ALA A 521 -26.35 -30.39 -5.03
N GLU A 522 -25.80 -30.56 -3.82
CA GLU A 522 -26.25 -29.90 -2.61
C GLU A 522 -25.73 -28.47 -2.45
N ILE A 523 -24.70 -28.09 -3.21
CA ILE A 523 -24.00 -26.78 -3.07
C ILE A 523 -24.97 -25.62 -3.31
N ASN A 524 -25.79 -25.67 -4.36
CA ASN A 524 -26.72 -24.60 -4.71
C ASN A 524 -27.78 -24.40 -3.61
N ASP A 525 -28.30 -25.50 -3.05
CA ASP A 525 -29.28 -25.42 -1.99
C ASP A 525 -28.69 -24.82 -0.71
N LEU A 526 -27.47 -25.22 -0.35
CA LEU A 526 -26.77 -24.70 0.81
C LEU A 526 -26.39 -23.24 0.64
N GLN A 527 -25.97 -22.82 -0.56
CA GLN A 527 -25.69 -21.42 -0.86
C GLN A 527 -26.94 -20.55 -0.74
N THR A 528 -28.08 -21.02 -1.26
CA THR A 528 -29.35 -20.32 -1.16
C THR A 528 -29.78 -20.16 0.30
N ALA A 529 -29.64 -21.23 1.09
CA ALA A 529 -29.94 -21.21 2.52
C ALA A 529 -29.02 -20.23 3.28
N LEU A 530 -27.74 -20.19 2.95
CA LEU A 530 -26.77 -19.28 3.55
C LEU A 530 -27.10 -17.81 3.25
N ILE A 531 -27.42 -17.50 2.00
CA ILE A 531 -27.81 -16.15 1.58
C ILE A 531 -29.10 -15.73 2.30
N ALA A 532 -30.05 -16.62 2.45
CA ALA A 532 -31.30 -16.34 3.18
C ALA A 532 -31.06 -16.00 4.65
N VAL A 533 -30.13 -16.71 5.31
CA VAL A 533 -29.77 -16.45 6.71
C VAL A 533 -29.00 -15.12 6.85
N GLN A 534 -28.15 -14.80 5.93
CA GLN A 534 -27.31 -13.58 5.96
C GLN A 534 -28.11 -12.30 5.76
N GLN A 535 -29.22 -12.33 5.05
CA GLN A 535 -30.10 -11.17 4.80
C GLN A 535 -29.36 -9.88 4.38
N GLY A 536 -28.33 -10.01 3.53
CA GLY A 536 -27.52 -8.88 3.06
C GLY A 536 -26.44 -8.39 4.02
N ASN A 537 -26.37 -8.92 5.25
CA ASN A 537 -25.33 -8.60 6.23
C ASN A 537 -24.60 -9.88 6.68
N PRO A 538 -23.64 -10.37 5.89
CA PRO A 538 -22.92 -11.59 6.20
C PRO A 538 -22.00 -11.41 7.41
N LEU A 539 -22.03 -12.35 8.36
CA LEU A 539 -21.08 -12.45 9.47
C LEU A 539 -19.84 -13.27 9.08
N LEU A 540 -20.02 -14.27 8.24
CA LEU A 540 -18.97 -15.13 7.70
C LEU A 540 -18.90 -14.97 6.18
N GLY A 541 -17.69 -14.80 5.66
CA GLY A 541 -17.41 -14.89 4.23
C GLY A 541 -16.94 -16.29 3.88
N LEU A 542 -17.44 -16.86 2.79
CA LEU A 542 -17.04 -18.18 2.34
C LEU A 542 -15.84 -18.12 1.39
N ASP A 543 -15.85 -17.16 0.47
CA ASP A 543 -14.85 -16.97 -0.57
C ASP A 543 -14.28 -15.55 -0.53
N VAL A 544 -13.08 -15.40 -1.08
CA VAL A 544 -12.53 -14.07 -1.37
C VAL A 544 -13.28 -13.51 -2.57
N GLU A 545 -14.12 -12.53 -2.33
CA GLU A 545 -14.97 -11.86 -3.31
C GLU A 545 -14.56 -10.40 -3.49
N VAL A 546 -15.21 -9.70 -4.41
CA VAL A 546 -14.99 -8.28 -4.65
C VAL A 546 -15.09 -7.46 -3.36
N ARG A 547 -16.09 -7.74 -2.53
CA ARG A 547 -16.30 -7.06 -1.26
C ARG A 547 -15.15 -7.28 -0.28
N THR A 548 -14.61 -8.48 -0.20
CA THR A 548 -13.45 -8.79 0.67
C THR A 548 -12.24 -7.95 0.28
N VAL A 549 -11.96 -7.89 -1.00
CA VAL A 549 -10.88 -7.07 -1.57
C VAL A 549 -11.11 -5.59 -1.32
N ALA A 550 -12.32 -5.11 -1.58
CA ALA A 550 -12.70 -3.71 -1.38
C ALA A 550 -12.59 -3.30 0.09
N THR A 551 -12.93 -4.17 1.03
CA THR A 551 -12.80 -3.91 2.47
C THR A 551 -11.34 -3.67 2.88
N VAL A 552 -10.41 -4.44 2.34
CA VAL A 552 -8.97 -4.25 2.59
C VAL A 552 -8.51 -2.89 2.07
N ILE A 553 -8.92 -2.52 0.86
CA ILE A 553 -8.58 -1.21 0.29
C ILE A 553 -9.20 -0.07 1.10
N ALA A 554 -10.45 -0.21 1.53
CA ALA A 554 -11.10 0.77 2.40
C ALA A 554 -10.30 1.03 3.68
N ASP A 555 -9.80 -0.03 4.31
CA ASP A 555 -8.97 0.09 5.51
C ASP A 555 -7.61 0.73 5.24
N TRP A 556 -6.98 0.39 4.12
CA TRP A 556 -5.64 0.91 3.79
C TRP A 556 -5.65 2.36 3.32
N THR A 557 -6.69 2.76 2.59
CA THR A 557 -6.76 4.08 1.94
C THR A 557 -7.67 5.07 2.66
N GLY A 558 -8.58 4.59 3.50
CA GLY A 558 -9.61 5.40 4.11
C GLY A 558 -10.78 5.76 3.17
N VAL A 559 -10.78 5.26 1.94
CA VAL A 559 -11.90 5.44 1.01
C VAL A 559 -13.11 4.63 1.51
N PRO A 560 -14.31 5.22 1.58
CA PRO A 560 -15.48 4.48 2.06
C PRO A 560 -15.78 3.24 1.20
N LEU A 561 -16.13 2.15 1.84
CA LEU A 561 -16.46 0.88 1.16
C LEU A 561 -17.60 1.06 0.14
N SER A 562 -18.57 1.89 0.46
CA SER A 562 -19.66 2.22 -0.46
C SER A 562 -19.18 2.84 -1.77
N SER A 563 -18.17 3.69 -1.73
CA SER A 563 -17.55 4.29 -2.91
C SER A 563 -16.80 3.27 -3.77
N LEU A 564 -16.13 2.30 -3.12
CA LEU A 564 -15.39 1.23 -3.81
C LEU A 564 -16.31 0.21 -4.49
N MET A 565 -17.48 -0.04 -3.91
CA MET A 565 -18.47 -0.99 -4.42
C MET A 565 -19.42 -0.40 -5.47
N LYS A 566 -19.38 0.91 -5.70
CA LYS A 566 -20.21 1.55 -6.72
C LYS A 566 -19.81 1.09 -8.11
N ASP A 567 -20.83 0.80 -8.93
CA ASP A 567 -20.63 0.56 -10.35
C ASP A 567 -20.28 1.87 -11.04
N GLU A 568 -19.09 1.94 -11.60
CA GLU A 568 -18.58 3.12 -12.30
C GLU A 568 -19.47 3.54 -13.47
N GLN A 569 -20.04 2.59 -14.19
CA GLN A 569 -20.95 2.87 -15.29
C GLN A 569 -22.26 3.52 -14.81
N THR A 570 -22.84 3.00 -13.74
CA THR A 570 -24.05 3.55 -13.13
C THR A 570 -23.79 4.94 -12.54
N GLU A 571 -22.64 5.14 -11.90
CA GLU A 571 -22.22 6.45 -11.39
C GLU A 571 -22.11 7.49 -12.51
N LEU A 572 -21.52 7.15 -13.64
CA LEU A 572 -21.42 8.06 -14.79
C LEU A 572 -22.77 8.41 -15.42
N LEU A 573 -23.71 7.48 -15.44
CA LEU A 573 -25.06 7.73 -15.92
C LEU A 573 -25.84 8.72 -15.03
N SER A 574 -25.57 8.68 -13.71
CA SER A 574 -26.19 9.57 -12.72
C SER A 574 -25.27 10.70 -12.25
N LEU A 575 -24.18 10.98 -12.96
CA LEU A 575 -23.17 11.96 -12.55
C LEU A 575 -23.76 13.36 -12.39
N GLU A 576 -24.61 13.79 -13.28
CA GLU A 576 -25.27 15.11 -13.22
C GLU A 576 -26.08 15.26 -11.94
N GLU A 577 -26.80 14.25 -11.56
CA GLU A 577 -27.59 14.23 -10.32
C GLU A 577 -26.70 14.26 -9.09
N SER A 578 -25.64 13.47 -9.07
CA SER A 578 -24.67 13.43 -7.99
C SER A 578 -23.94 14.77 -7.80
N LEU A 579 -23.54 15.40 -8.89
CA LEU A 579 -22.91 16.72 -8.87
C LEU A 579 -23.89 17.81 -8.45
N GLY A 580 -25.13 17.73 -8.90
CA GLY A 580 -26.20 18.68 -8.59
C GLY A 580 -26.60 18.74 -7.13
N LYS A 581 -26.30 17.70 -6.35
CA LYS A 581 -26.49 17.70 -4.89
C LYS A 581 -25.56 18.67 -4.15
N ARG A 582 -24.38 18.91 -4.71
CA ARG A 582 -23.36 19.81 -4.13
C ARG A 582 -23.28 21.14 -4.86
N VAL A 583 -23.45 21.14 -6.17
CA VAL A 583 -23.35 22.32 -7.04
C VAL A 583 -24.75 22.69 -7.50
N VAL A 584 -25.28 23.75 -6.96
CA VAL A 584 -26.66 24.21 -7.20
C VAL A 584 -26.67 25.32 -8.26
N GLY A 585 -27.61 25.27 -9.17
CA GLY A 585 -27.88 26.33 -10.14
C GLY A 585 -27.02 26.33 -11.40
N GLN A 586 -26.30 25.23 -11.66
CA GLN A 586 -25.38 25.11 -12.79
C GLN A 586 -25.70 23.88 -13.68
N GLU A 587 -26.95 23.54 -13.91
CA GLU A 587 -27.36 22.33 -14.60
C GLU A 587 -26.75 22.19 -16.00
N ALA A 588 -26.66 23.27 -16.75
CA ALA A 588 -26.07 23.27 -18.09
C ALA A 588 -24.56 22.97 -18.04
N ALA A 589 -23.86 23.55 -17.10
CA ALA A 589 -22.43 23.33 -16.90
C ALA A 589 -22.13 21.89 -16.49
N LEU A 590 -22.87 21.37 -15.52
CA LEU A 590 -22.72 20.00 -15.04
C LEU A 590 -23.06 18.97 -16.12
N SER A 591 -24.08 19.24 -16.92
CA SER A 591 -24.46 18.42 -18.07
C SER A 591 -23.38 18.35 -19.13
N ALA A 592 -22.75 19.48 -19.46
CA ALA A 592 -21.62 19.52 -20.39
C ALA A 592 -20.44 18.71 -19.94
N ILE A 593 -20.06 18.83 -18.66
CA ILE A 593 -18.97 18.05 -18.03
C ILE A 593 -19.31 16.56 -18.06
N ALA A 594 -20.49 16.17 -17.63
CA ALA A 594 -20.92 14.78 -17.56
C ALA A 594 -20.95 14.12 -18.95
N ARG A 595 -21.42 14.79 -19.96
CA ARG A 595 -21.42 14.29 -21.34
C ARG A 595 -20.03 13.99 -21.86
N ARG A 596 -19.10 14.90 -21.63
CA ARG A 596 -17.70 14.71 -22.07
C ARG A 596 -17.05 13.53 -21.36
N LEU A 597 -17.27 13.39 -20.07
CA LEU A 597 -16.72 12.28 -19.28
C LEU A 597 -17.31 10.93 -19.69
N ARG A 598 -18.60 10.88 -20.00
CA ARG A 598 -19.22 9.67 -20.57
C ARG A 598 -18.63 9.30 -21.92
N ALA A 599 -18.44 10.26 -22.81
CA ALA A 599 -17.82 10.03 -24.11
C ALA A 599 -16.39 9.47 -23.99
N ALA A 600 -15.60 9.99 -23.05
CA ALA A 600 -14.27 9.48 -22.78
C ALA A 600 -14.28 8.04 -22.24
N LYS A 601 -15.24 7.71 -21.40
CA LYS A 601 -15.35 6.38 -20.78
C LYS A 601 -15.73 5.29 -21.78
N THR A 602 -16.56 5.61 -22.77
CA THR A 602 -16.97 4.64 -23.78
C THR A 602 -15.88 4.31 -24.81
N GLY A 603 -14.75 5.03 -24.79
CA GLY A 603 -13.66 4.82 -25.75
C GLY A 603 -13.97 5.27 -27.18
N LEU A 604 -15.06 5.98 -27.40
CA LEU A 604 -15.46 6.49 -28.73
C LEU A 604 -14.70 7.76 -29.14
N THR A 605 -14.00 8.37 -28.19
CA THR A 605 -13.12 9.51 -28.47
C THR A 605 -11.66 9.05 -28.52
N PRO A 606 -10.75 9.79 -29.22
CA PRO A 606 -9.32 9.46 -29.19
C PRO A 606 -8.77 9.43 -27.77
N GLU A 607 -8.06 8.36 -27.42
CA GLU A 607 -7.54 8.09 -26.06
C GLU A 607 -6.24 8.83 -25.71
N ASN A 608 -5.86 9.83 -26.48
CA ASN A 608 -4.54 10.44 -26.41
C ASN A 608 -4.42 11.55 -25.34
N GLY A 609 -5.46 11.90 -24.65
CA GLY A 609 -5.46 12.98 -23.66
C GLY A 609 -6.11 12.61 -22.35
N PRO A 610 -6.18 13.53 -21.39
CA PRO A 610 -6.97 13.35 -20.17
C PRO A 610 -8.42 13.01 -20.47
N GLN A 611 -9.14 12.43 -19.51
CA GLN A 611 -10.55 12.07 -19.66
C GLN A 611 -11.44 13.27 -19.98
N GLY A 612 -11.08 14.42 -19.50
CA GLY A 612 -11.71 15.68 -19.84
C GLY A 612 -10.83 16.86 -19.46
N VAL A 613 -10.80 17.87 -20.27
CA VAL A 613 -10.14 19.15 -20.00
C VAL A 613 -11.17 20.26 -20.16
N PHE A 614 -11.46 20.96 -19.07
CA PHE A 614 -12.52 21.96 -19.01
C PHE A 614 -11.98 23.31 -18.53
N LEU A 615 -12.36 24.37 -19.19
CA LEU A 615 -12.19 25.73 -18.69
C LEU A 615 -13.53 26.23 -18.12
N LEU A 616 -13.56 26.41 -16.81
CA LEU A 616 -14.73 26.91 -16.09
C LEU A 616 -14.65 28.44 -16.03
N VAL A 617 -15.56 29.09 -16.72
CA VAL A 617 -15.60 30.55 -16.82
C VAL A 617 -16.88 31.06 -16.18
N GLY A 618 -16.76 32.10 -15.38
CA GLY A 618 -17.93 32.72 -14.76
C GLY A 618 -17.57 33.55 -13.54
N PRO A 619 -18.55 34.24 -12.94
CA PRO A 619 -18.34 35.02 -11.74
C PRO A 619 -17.82 34.20 -10.57
N SER A 620 -17.16 34.86 -9.63
CA SER A 620 -16.67 34.24 -8.41
C SER A 620 -17.83 33.73 -7.54
N GLY A 621 -17.63 32.59 -6.86
CA GLY A 621 -18.62 32.05 -5.96
C GLY A 621 -19.82 31.35 -6.61
N THR A 622 -19.68 30.91 -7.87
CA THR A 622 -20.74 30.21 -8.62
C THR A 622 -20.63 28.69 -8.60
N GLY A 623 -19.68 28.13 -7.85
CA GLY A 623 -19.54 26.70 -7.67
C GLY A 623 -18.44 26.01 -8.50
N LYS A 624 -17.50 26.75 -9.06
CA LYS A 624 -16.39 26.19 -9.85
C LYS A 624 -15.49 25.27 -9.02
N THR A 625 -15.04 25.71 -7.86
CA THR A 625 -14.22 24.89 -6.94
C THR A 625 -15.03 23.76 -6.33
N GLU A 626 -16.28 24.00 -6.00
CA GLU A 626 -17.18 22.96 -5.48
C GLU A 626 -17.43 21.85 -6.50
N THR A 627 -17.46 22.20 -7.79
CA THR A 627 -17.53 21.21 -8.88
C THR A 627 -16.31 20.30 -8.89
N ALA A 628 -15.12 20.84 -8.67
CA ALA A 628 -13.88 20.05 -8.58
C ALA A 628 -13.92 19.07 -7.40
N LEU A 629 -14.37 19.52 -6.23
CA LEU A 629 -14.54 18.67 -5.06
C LEU A 629 -15.61 17.59 -5.30
N ALA A 630 -16.73 17.95 -5.89
CA ALA A 630 -17.81 17.02 -6.20
C ALA A 630 -17.39 15.94 -7.21
N LEU A 631 -16.62 16.31 -8.23
CA LEU A 631 -16.06 15.36 -9.20
C LEU A 631 -15.06 14.41 -8.56
N ALA A 632 -14.17 14.91 -7.73
CA ALA A 632 -13.20 14.08 -7.01
C ALA A 632 -13.89 13.06 -6.11
N ASP A 633 -14.93 13.48 -5.40
CA ASP A 633 -15.72 12.59 -4.56
C ASP A 633 -16.51 11.55 -5.37
N ALA A 634 -17.18 11.96 -6.44
CA ALA A 634 -18.03 11.10 -7.26
C ALA A 634 -17.21 10.09 -8.11
N LEU A 635 -16.10 10.52 -8.70
CA LEU A 635 -15.34 9.71 -9.66
C LEU A 635 -14.19 8.94 -9.02
N PHE A 636 -13.54 9.49 -8.01
CA PHE A 636 -12.27 8.99 -7.48
C PHE A 636 -12.31 8.69 -5.98
N GLY A 637 -13.48 8.59 -5.41
CA GLY A 637 -13.69 8.04 -4.08
C GLY A 637 -13.42 8.98 -2.90
N GLY A 638 -13.23 10.26 -3.13
CA GLY A 638 -13.08 11.24 -2.05
C GLY A 638 -12.43 12.55 -2.46
N GLU A 639 -12.58 13.56 -1.66
CA GLU A 639 -12.01 14.89 -1.88
C GLU A 639 -10.46 14.89 -1.89
N LYS A 640 -9.84 13.87 -1.30
CA LYS A 640 -8.39 13.69 -1.32
C LYS A 640 -7.82 13.43 -2.72
N ALA A 641 -8.66 13.01 -3.67
CA ALA A 641 -8.30 12.84 -5.06
C ALA A 641 -8.25 14.17 -5.85
N LEU A 642 -8.45 15.30 -5.20
CA LEU A 642 -8.31 16.63 -5.79
C LEU A 642 -6.88 17.15 -5.61
N ILE A 643 -6.25 17.49 -6.73
CA ILE A 643 -4.96 18.19 -6.77
C ILE A 643 -5.24 19.64 -7.16
N THR A 644 -4.96 20.57 -6.27
CA THR A 644 -5.19 22.00 -6.52
C THR A 644 -3.87 22.73 -6.73
N ILE A 645 -3.78 23.45 -7.84
CA ILE A 645 -2.65 24.31 -8.17
C ILE A 645 -3.18 25.69 -8.52
N ASN A 646 -2.75 26.70 -7.78
CA ASN A 646 -3.07 28.09 -8.06
C ASN A 646 -2.04 28.68 -9.01
N LEU A 647 -2.41 28.87 -10.27
CA LEU A 647 -1.51 29.36 -11.31
C LEU A 647 -1.16 30.85 -11.15
N SER A 648 -1.79 31.58 -10.25
CA SER A 648 -1.37 32.94 -9.90
C SER A 648 0.01 32.99 -9.28
N GLU A 649 0.48 31.90 -8.69
CA GLU A 649 1.84 31.76 -8.15
C GLU A 649 2.91 31.49 -9.22
N TYR A 650 2.49 31.20 -10.46
CA TYR A 650 3.36 30.82 -11.59
C TYR A 650 3.33 31.85 -12.73
N GLN A 651 3.54 33.08 -12.38
CA GLN A 651 3.50 34.20 -13.33
C GLN A 651 4.83 34.45 -14.05
N GLU A 652 5.90 33.83 -13.60
CA GLU A 652 7.25 34.00 -14.14
C GLU A 652 7.73 32.74 -14.89
N PRO A 653 8.58 32.87 -15.93
CA PRO A 653 9.02 31.73 -16.73
C PRO A 653 9.76 30.64 -15.94
N HIS A 654 10.54 31.02 -14.94
CA HIS A 654 11.34 30.09 -14.14
C HIS A 654 10.48 29.20 -13.22
N THR A 655 9.23 29.56 -12.98
CA THR A 655 8.33 28.77 -12.13
C THR A 655 7.87 27.45 -12.76
N VAL A 656 8.10 27.25 -14.07
CA VAL A 656 7.84 25.97 -14.74
C VAL A 656 8.56 24.80 -14.07
N SER A 657 9.80 25.02 -13.60
CA SER A 657 10.58 24.00 -12.90
C SER A 657 9.97 23.58 -11.57
N GLN A 658 9.17 24.42 -10.92
CA GLN A 658 8.46 24.07 -9.68
C GLN A 658 7.33 23.10 -9.94
N LEU A 659 6.66 23.21 -11.10
CA LEU A 659 5.58 22.31 -11.49
C LEU A 659 6.09 20.96 -12.00
N LYS A 660 7.13 20.98 -12.79
CA LYS A 660 7.66 19.85 -13.55
C LYS A 660 8.81 19.13 -12.84
N GLY A 661 9.56 19.84 -12.00
CA GLY A 661 10.83 19.41 -11.46
C GLY A 661 12.02 20.02 -12.20
N SER A 662 13.12 20.25 -11.49
CA SER A 662 14.33 20.81 -12.06
C SER A 662 15.14 19.78 -12.84
N PRO A 663 15.70 20.12 -14.02
CA PRO A 663 16.59 19.23 -14.76
C PRO A 663 17.88 18.93 -13.99
N PRO A 664 18.63 17.87 -14.39
CA PRO A 664 19.93 17.58 -13.78
C PRO A 664 20.88 18.77 -13.86
N GLY A 665 21.55 19.09 -12.76
CA GLY A 665 22.50 20.20 -12.65
C GLY A 665 21.90 21.54 -12.23
N TYR A 666 20.60 21.66 -12.07
CA TYR A 666 19.93 22.86 -11.57
C TYR A 666 19.56 22.73 -10.10
N VAL A 667 19.38 23.88 -9.43
CA VAL A 667 18.94 23.93 -8.03
C VAL A 667 17.57 23.28 -7.88
N GLY A 668 17.42 22.39 -6.90
CA GLY A 668 16.17 21.63 -6.67
C GLY A 668 16.07 20.32 -7.42
N TYR A 669 17.11 19.91 -8.15
CA TYR A 669 17.16 18.58 -8.75
C TYR A 669 16.97 17.48 -7.69
N GLY A 670 16.09 16.53 -7.99
CA GLY A 670 15.76 15.41 -7.09
C GLY A 670 14.60 15.67 -6.14
N GLN A 671 14.07 16.89 -6.07
CA GLN A 671 12.92 17.21 -5.21
C GLN A 671 11.56 16.95 -5.88
N GLY A 672 11.54 16.67 -7.17
CA GLY A 672 10.32 16.50 -7.94
C GLY A 672 9.52 17.79 -8.14
N GLY A 673 8.66 17.85 -9.16
CA GLY A 673 7.72 18.94 -9.41
C GLY A 673 6.45 18.80 -8.56
N ILE A 674 5.86 19.88 -8.16
CA ILE A 674 4.63 19.90 -7.37
C ILE A 674 3.49 19.16 -8.12
N LEU A 675 3.30 19.50 -9.40
CA LEU A 675 2.27 18.87 -10.23
C LEU A 675 2.63 17.43 -10.60
N THR A 676 3.84 17.20 -11.08
CA THR A 676 4.28 15.89 -11.56
C THR A 676 4.30 14.85 -10.45
N GLU A 677 4.80 15.20 -9.26
CA GLU A 677 4.77 14.30 -8.10
C GLU A 677 3.36 14.03 -7.60
N ALA A 678 2.49 15.04 -7.55
CA ALA A 678 1.12 14.86 -7.11
C ALA A 678 0.35 13.90 -8.04
N VAL A 679 0.50 14.02 -9.35
CA VAL A 679 -0.15 13.15 -10.34
C VAL A 679 0.51 11.77 -10.38
N ARG A 680 1.82 11.67 -10.20
CA ARG A 680 2.51 10.39 -10.11
C ARG A 680 1.99 9.57 -8.92
N LYS A 681 1.78 10.21 -7.79
CA LYS A 681 1.23 9.57 -6.58
C LYS A 681 -0.26 9.25 -6.71
N ARG A 682 -1.00 10.05 -7.44
CA ARG A 682 -2.45 9.90 -7.65
C ARG A 682 -2.82 10.05 -9.12
N PRO A 683 -2.60 9.00 -9.94
CA PRO A 683 -2.90 9.06 -11.38
C PRO A 683 -4.39 9.23 -11.67
N TYR A 684 -5.25 8.73 -10.80
CA TYR A 684 -6.70 8.88 -10.86
C TYR A 684 -7.14 10.03 -9.95
N SER A 685 -7.16 11.22 -10.51
CA SER A 685 -7.43 12.44 -9.76
C SER A 685 -8.11 13.50 -10.60
N VAL A 686 -8.68 14.48 -9.92
CA VAL A 686 -9.12 15.74 -10.52
C VAL A 686 -8.02 16.77 -10.28
N VAL A 687 -7.51 17.36 -11.35
CA VAL A 687 -6.50 18.43 -11.27
C VAL A 687 -7.20 19.75 -11.48
N LEU A 688 -7.22 20.57 -10.45
CA LEU A 688 -7.78 21.92 -10.49
C LEU A 688 -6.67 22.95 -10.69
N LEU A 689 -6.68 23.64 -11.81
CA LEU A 689 -5.76 24.72 -12.13
C LEU A 689 -6.52 26.03 -11.98
N ASP A 690 -6.28 26.71 -10.89
CA ASP A 690 -6.99 27.95 -10.54
C ASP A 690 -6.31 29.16 -11.17
N GLU A 691 -7.12 30.08 -11.63
CA GLU A 691 -6.66 31.38 -12.15
C GLU A 691 -5.67 31.25 -13.33
N VAL A 692 -6.03 30.47 -14.34
CA VAL A 692 -5.16 30.17 -15.49
C VAL A 692 -4.79 31.40 -16.32
N GLU A 693 -5.59 32.47 -16.29
CA GLU A 693 -5.31 33.75 -16.96
C GLU A 693 -4.09 34.46 -16.39
N LYS A 694 -3.71 34.16 -15.17
CA LYS A 694 -2.55 34.78 -14.50
C LYS A 694 -1.24 34.05 -14.75
N ALA A 695 -1.29 32.81 -15.29
CA ALA A 695 -0.11 32.02 -15.56
C ALA A 695 0.75 32.60 -16.68
N HIS A 696 2.07 32.43 -16.56
CA HIS A 696 2.99 32.78 -17.65
C HIS A 696 2.72 31.87 -18.87
N ARG A 697 2.99 32.41 -20.06
CA ARG A 697 2.81 31.70 -21.33
C ARG A 697 3.54 30.35 -21.36
N ASP A 698 4.74 30.27 -20.82
CA ASP A 698 5.51 29.03 -20.79
C ASP A 698 4.87 27.95 -19.93
N VAL A 699 4.18 28.34 -18.86
CA VAL A 699 3.39 27.42 -18.02
C VAL A 699 2.22 26.85 -18.81
N MET A 700 1.52 27.69 -19.57
CA MET A 700 0.43 27.24 -20.41
C MET A 700 0.87 26.35 -21.57
N ASN A 701 2.06 26.61 -22.13
CA ASN A 701 2.66 25.74 -23.15
C ASN A 701 3.01 24.35 -22.60
N LEU A 702 3.40 24.27 -21.33
CA LEU A 702 3.60 22.98 -20.66
C LEU A 702 2.34 22.15 -20.64
N PHE A 703 1.19 22.76 -20.36
CA PHE A 703 -0.09 22.06 -20.33
C PHE A 703 -0.59 21.66 -21.71
N TYR A 704 -0.17 22.29 -22.80
CA TYR A 704 -0.53 21.88 -24.14
C TYR A 704 -0.18 20.41 -24.41
N GLN A 705 1.00 19.98 -24.02
CA GLN A 705 1.41 18.57 -24.17
C GLN A 705 0.53 17.62 -23.35
N VAL A 706 0.16 18.03 -22.14
CA VAL A 706 -0.74 17.25 -21.28
C VAL A 706 -2.11 17.11 -21.92
N PHE A 707 -2.66 18.18 -22.47
CA PHE A 707 -3.99 18.17 -23.09
C PHE A 707 -4.01 17.38 -24.40
N ASP A 708 -2.94 17.43 -25.16
CA ASP A 708 -2.81 16.77 -26.47
C ASP A 708 -2.49 15.27 -26.33
N ARG A 709 -1.48 14.93 -25.54
CA ARG A 709 -0.94 13.58 -25.43
C ARG A 709 -1.21 12.87 -24.10
N GLY A 710 -1.66 13.60 -23.09
CA GLY A 710 -1.90 13.05 -21.79
C GLY A 710 -0.65 12.68 -20.99
N VAL A 711 0.50 13.19 -21.38
CA VAL A 711 1.77 12.92 -20.70
C VAL A 711 2.60 14.20 -20.53
N MET A 712 3.36 14.24 -19.44
CA MET A 712 4.32 15.30 -19.14
C MET A 712 5.60 14.64 -18.67
N ARG A 713 6.75 15.08 -19.16
CA ARG A 713 8.04 14.63 -18.64
C ARG A 713 8.44 15.48 -17.45
N ASP A 714 8.81 14.82 -16.36
CA ASP A 714 9.36 15.51 -15.18
C ASP A 714 10.84 15.94 -15.38
N GLY A 715 11.43 16.52 -14.36
CA GLY A 715 12.82 16.94 -14.37
C GLY A 715 13.83 15.80 -14.53
N GLU A 716 13.47 14.58 -14.18
CA GLU A 716 14.29 13.38 -14.31
C GLU A 716 14.07 12.64 -15.65
N GLY A 717 13.19 13.14 -16.49
CA GLY A 717 12.86 12.56 -17.79
C GLY A 717 11.83 11.44 -17.75
N ARG A 718 11.21 11.18 -16.60
CA ARG A 718 10.11 10.22 -16.49
C ARG A 718 8.85 10.79 -17.14
N GLU A 719 8.12 9.94 -17.86
CA GLU A 719 6.79 10.29 -18.36
C GLU A 719 5.76 10.14 -17.24
N ILE A 720 5.07 11.23 -16.94
CA ILE A 720 3.98 11.25 -15.97
C ILE A 720 2.67 11.18 -16.75
N ASP A 721 1.85 10.18 -16.44
CA ASP A 721 0.60 9.91 -17.13
C ASP A 721 -0.56 10.72 -16.55
N PHE A 722 -1.17 11.56 -17.40
CA PHE A 722 -2.36 12.35 -17.08
C PHE A 722 -3.64 11.79 -17.70
N ARG A 723 -3.59 10.68 -18.41
CA ARG A 723 -4.74 10.14 -19.17
C ARG A 723 -5.92 9.72 -18.30
N ASN A 724 -5.68 9.44 -17.04
CA ASN A 724 -6.72 9.07 -16.09
C ASN A 724 -7.17 10.24 -15.20
N THR A 725 -6.72 11.44 -15.49
CA THR A 725 -7.09 12.65 -14.77
C THR A 725 -8.23 13.38 -15.47
N VAL A 726 -8.99 14.14 -14.68
CA VAL A 726 -9.91 15.16 -15.17
C VAL A 726 -9.31 16.52 -14.82
N ILE A 727 -9.07 17.35 -15.81
CA ILE A 727 -8.44 18.65 -15.61
C ILE A 727 -9.51 19.75 -15.67
N LEU A 728 -9.64 20.47 -14.59
CA LEU A 728 -10.49 21.65 -14.48
C LEU A 728 -9.63 22.89 -14.35
N MET A 729 -9.85 23.84 -15.23
CA MET A 729 -9.20 25.15 -15.14
C MET A 729 -10.26 26.18 -14.79
N THR A 730 -9.94 27.14 -13.96
CA THR A 730 -10.82 28.27 -13.65
C THR A 730 -10.24 29.57 -14.19
N ALA A 731 -11.10 30.42 -14.70
CA ALA A 731 -10.74 31.75 -15.17
C ALA A 731 -11.89 32.73 -14.89
N ASN A 732 -11.52 33.96 -14.60
CA ASN A 732 -12.48 35.05 -14.46
C ASN A 732 -12.60 35.88 -15.76
N LEU A 733 -12.03 35.41 -16.84
CA LEU A 733 -12.08 36.05 -18.14
C LEU A 733 -13.49 36.23 -18.63
N GLY A 734 -13.85 37.45 -18.98
CA GLY A 734 -15.17 37.75 -19.53
C GLY A 734 -16.31 37.70 -18.53
N SER A 735 -16.05 37.55 -17.23
CA SER A 735 -17.09 37.49 -16.19
C SER A 735 -17.98 38.72 -16.20
N ASP A 736 -17.42 39.90 -16.37
CA ASP A 736 -18.18 41.17 -16.44
C ASP A 736 -19.09 41.21 -17.65
N LEU A 737 -18.63 40.74 -18.81
CA LEU A 737 -19.44 40.63 -20.04
C LEU A 737 -20.58 39.65 -19.88
N LEU A 738 -20.35 38.52 -19.25
CA LEU A 738 -21.39 37.50 -18.95
C LEU A 738 -22.45 38.06 -18.03
N MET A 739 -22.06 38.76 -16.98
CA MET A 739 -22.99 39.39 -16.04
C MET A 739 -23.84 40.46 -16.73
N GLN A 740 -23.22 41.30 -17.56
CA GLN A 740 -23.91 42.31 -18.27
C GLN A 740 -24.94 41.71 -19.26
N LEU A 741 -24.57 40.70 -20.05
CA LEU A 741 -25.48 40.06 -20.98
C LEU A 741 -26.65 39.35 -20.27
N LEU A 742 -26.37 38.69 -19.18
CA LEU A 742 -27.40 37.96 -18.41
C LEU A 742 -28.30 38.91 -17.62
N ASP A 743 -27.83 40.09 -17.24
CA ASP A 743 -28.72 41.17 -16.71
C ASP A 743 -29.67 41.70 -17.74
N GLU A 744 -29.20 41.88 -18.98
CA GLU A 744 -30.03 42.34 -20.09
C GLU A 744 -30.96 41.25 -20.66
N GLN A 745 -30.45 40.02 -20.72
CA GLN A 745 -31.14 38.84 -21.28
C GLN A 745 -30.96 37.63 -20.37
N PRO A 746 -31.74 37.49 -19.30
CA PRO A 746 -31.60 36.36 -18.36
C PRO A 746 -31.81 34.98 -19.01
N GLU A 747 -32.46 34.92 -20.15
CA GLU A 747 -32.73 33.67 -20.90
C GLU A 747 -31.77 33.44 -22.07
N ALA A 748 -30.61 34.10 -22.10
CA ALA A 748 -29.62 33.91 -23.16
C ALA A 748 -29.20 32.42 -23.27
N SER A 749 -29.15 31.93 -24.51
CA SER A 749 -28.75 30.54 -24.77
C SER A 749 -27.27 30.32 -24.50
N GLU A 750 -26.89 29.06 -24.24
CA GLU A 750 -25.46 28.68 -24.10
C GLU A 750 -24.63 29.09 -25.32
N SER A 751 -25.21 28.97 -26.52
CA SER A 751 -24.57 29.37 -27.78
C SER A 751 -24.24 30.87 -27.80
N ASP A 752 -25.16 31.72 -27.34
CA ASP A 752 -24.97 33.17 -27.28
C ASP A 752 -23.86 33.55 -26.29
N LEU A 753 -23.81 32.88 -25.13
CA LEU A 753 -22.79 33.06 -24.13
C LEU A 753 -21.40 32.64 -24.64
N HIS A 754 -21.31 31.52 -25.34
CA HIS A 754 -20.06 31.07 -25.96
C HIS A 754 -19.56 32.04 -27.04
N GLU A 755 -20.43 32.58 -27.86
CA GLU A 755 -20.08 33.59 -28.86
C GLU A 755 -19.56 34.88 -28.21
N LEU A 756 -20.16 35.30 -27.11
CA LEU A 756 -19.70 36.46 -26.35
C LEU A 756 -18.29 36.29 -25.80
N LEU A 757 -17.98 35.12 -25.29
CA LEU A 757 -16.67 34.82 -24.67
C LEU A 757 -15.57 34.51 -25.69
N ARG A 758 -15.95 34.08 -26.91
CA ARG A 758 -14.96 33.64 -27.92
C ARG A 758 -13.85 34.65 -28.19
N PRO A 759 -14.12 35.95 -28.42
CA PRO A 759 -13.06 36.96 -28.64
C PRO A 759 -12.13 37.13 -27.44
N VAL A 760 -12.67 37.08 -26.23
CA VAL A 760 -11.92 37.21 -24.98
C VAL A 760 -10.95 36.04 -24.80
N LEU A 761 -11.42 34.83 -25.03
CA LEU A 761 -10.61 33.63 -24.97
C LEU A 761 -9.53 33.59 -26.06
N ARG A 762 -9.87 33.99 -27.27
CA ARG A 762 -8.88 34.08 -28.37
C ARG A 762 -7.78 35.10 -28.11
N GLY A 763 -8.10 36.17 -27.44
CA GLY A 763 -7.14 37.20 -27.07
C GLY A 763 -6.17 36.75 -25.98
N HIS A 764 -6.52 35.74 -25.18
CA HIS A 764 -5.76 35.29 -24.06
C HIS A 764 -5.02 33.96 -24.31
N PHE A 765 -5.68 32.98 -24.95
CA PHE A 765 -5.13 31.65 -25.21
C PHE A 765 -4.76 31.48 -26.69
N GLN A 766 -3.71 30.73 -26.97
CA GLN A 766 -3.33 30.34 -28.32
C GLN A 766 -4.41 29.45 -28.95
N PRO A 767 -4.67 29.55 -30.29
CA PRO A 767 -5.67 28.70 -30.97
C PRO A 767 -5.48 27.20 -30.78
N ALA A 768 -4.22 26.72 -30.73
CA ALA A 768 -3.89 25.33 -30.50
C ALA A 768 -4.35 24.85 -29.11
N LEU A 769 -4.19 25.68 -28.11
CA LEU A 769 -4.62 25.40 -26.74
C LEU A 769 -6.15 25.41 -26.62
N LEU A 770 -6.81 26.42 -27.25
CA LEU A 770 -8.26 26.52 -27.27
C LEU A 770 -8.98 25.31 -27.89
N ALA A 771 -8.34 24.66 -28.85
CA ALA A 771 -8.86 23.46 -29.48
C ALA A 771 -8.80 22.22 -28.58
N ARG A 772 -8.02 22.25 -27.48
CA ARG A 772 -7.75 21.12 -26.61
C ARG A 772 -8.59 21.06 -25.35
N PHE A 773 -9.30 22.12 -25.02
CA PHE A 773 -10.22 22.11 -23.86
C PHE A 773 -11.63 22.57 -24.25
N GLN A 774 -12.61 22.17 -23.46
CA GLN A 774 -13.99 22.59 -23.57
C GLN A 774 -14.26 23.71 -22.57
N THR A 775 -14.82 24.81 -23.07
CA THR A 775 -15.26 25.93 -22.24
C THR A 775 -16.62 25.63 -21.64
N VAL A 776 -16.73 25.75 -20.33
CA VAL A 776 -17.97 25.56 -19.57
C VAL A 776 -18.31 26.86 -18.87
N ILE A 777 -19.50 27.36 -19.06
CA ILE A 777 -19.93 28.65 -18.55
C ILE A 777 -20.75 28.47 -17.28
N TYR A 778 -20.30 29.15 -16.22
CA TYR A 778 -21.00 29.22 -14.94
C TYR A 778 -21.81 30.52 -14.88
N ARG A 779 -23.09 30.38 -14.67
CA ARG A 779 -24.00 31.53 -14.58
C ARG A 779 -24.01 32.09 -13.15
N PRO A 780 -24.30 33.40 -12.99
CA PRO A 780 -24.58 33.97 -11.70
C PRO A 780 -25.72 33.20 -11.02
N LEU A 781 -25.60 32.99 -9.71
CA LEU A 781 -26.58 32.23 -8.96
C LEU A 781 -27.89 33.00 -8.82
N PRO A 782 -29.06 32.43 -9.24
CA PRO A 782 -30.36 33.01 -8.94
C PRO A 782 -30.71 32.92 -7.47
N ALA A 783 -31.66 33.71 -7.01
CA ALA A 783 -32.11 33.72 -5.62
C ALA A 783 -32.55 32.35 -5.11
N ALA A 784 -33.22 31.56 -5.94
CA ALA A 784 -33.63 30.19 -5.61
C ALA A 784 -32.44 29.26 -5.37
N ALA A 785 -31.39 29.36 -6.17
CA ALA A 785 -30.15 28.57 -5.97
C ALA A 785 -29.40 28.98 -4.72
N LEU A 786 -29.31 30.28 -4.44
CA LEU A 786 -28.72 30.79 -3.21
C LEU A 786 -29.50 30.32 -1.96
N ARG A 787 -30.81 30.31 -2.03
CA ARG A 787 -31.67 29.77 -0.96
C ARG A 787 -31.40 28.29 -0.70
N ALA A 788 -31.26 27.49 -1.75
CA ALA A 788 -30.91 26.08 -1.64
C ALA A 788 -29.51 25.89 -1.01
N ILE A 789 -28.52 26.69 -1.36
CA ILE A 789 -27.18 26.66 -0.78
C ILE A 789 -27.20 27.05 0.70
N VAL A 790 -27.95 28.09 1.07
CA VAL A 790 -28.17 28.48 2.47
C VAL A 790 -28.79 27.32 3.25
N GLY A 791 -29.80 26.66 2.68
CA GLY A 791 -30.43 25.49 3.27
C GLY A 791 -29.46 24.34 3.51
N MET A 792 -28.59 24.05 2.55
CA MET A 792 -27.56 23.02 2.66
C MET A 792 -26.52 23.34 3.77
N LYS A 793 -26.04 24.57 3.81
CA LYS A 793 -25.05 25.03 4.81
C LYS A 793 -25.62 25.01 6.23
N LEU A 794 -26.84 25.50 6.40
CA LEU A 794 -27.55 25.46 7.68
C LEU A 794 -27.89 24.02 8.10
N GLY A 795 -28.23 23.16 7.12
CA GLY A 795 -28.44 21.73 7.36
C GLY A 795 -27.19 21.02 7.90
N GLN A 796 -26.00 21.39 7.41
CA GLN A 796 -24.74 20.89 7.93
C GLN A 796 -24.50 21.31 9.37
N VAL A 797 -24.83 22.56 9.71
CA VAL A 797 -24.74 23.05 11.10
C VAL A 797 -25.73 22.31 12.00
N SER A 798 -26.97 22.10 11.54
CA SER A 798 -27.97 21.30 12.25
C SER A 798 -27.52 19.88 12.53
N GLN A 799 -26.90 19.25 11.56
CA GLN A 799 -26.38 17.89 11.69
C GLN A 799 -25.21 17.82 12.69
N ARG A 800 -24.32 18.79 12.68
CA ARG A 800 -23.22 18.87 13.66
C ARG A 800 -23.75 19.04 15.09
N LEU A 801 -24.76 19.89 15.28
CA LEU A 801 -25.39 20.07 16.57
C LEU A 801 -26.07 18.80 17.06
N ALA A 802 -26.75 18.08 16.18
CA ALA A 802 -27.40 16.81 16.50
C ALA A 802 -26.37 15.74 16.88
N CYS A 803 -25.27 15.63 16.13
CA CYS A 803 -24.22 14.62 16.39
C CYS A 803 -23.41 14.89 17.66
N HIS A 804 -23.05 16.15 17.92
CA HIS A 804 -22.15 16.48 19.02
C HIS A 804 -22.87 16.76 20.35
N TYR A 805 -24.08 17.33 20.30
CA TYR A 805 -24.80 17.78 21.46
C TYR A 805 -26.20 17.23 21.61
N GLY A 806 -26.68 16.46 20.63
CA GLY A 806 -28.06 15.94 20.62
C GLY A 806 -29.14 17.02 20.51
N ILE A 807 -28.80 18.18 19.94
CA ILE A 807 -29.70 19.31 19.80
C ILE A 807 -30.43 19.27 18.47
N THR A 808 -31.76 19.29 18.48
CA THR A 808 -32.57 19.43 17.27
C THR A 808 -32.68 20.91 16.90
N THR A 809 -32.37 21.22 15.63
CA THR A 809 -32.38 22.60 15.14
C THR A 809 -33.62 22.84 14.28
N THR A 810 -34.32 23.93 14.59
CA THR A 810 -35.42 24.44 13.76
C THR A 810 -35.01 25.76 13.13
N LEU A 811 -35.18 25.86 11.81
CA LEU A 811 -34.79 27.02 11.02
C LEU A 811 -36.06 27.78 10.59
N SER A 812 -36.09 29.10 10.84
CA SER A 812 -37.23 29.93 10.39
C SER A 812 -37.11 30.37 8.94
N GLU A 813 -38.22 30.56 8.28
CA GLU A 813 -38.29 31.09 6.90
C GLU A 813 -37.66 32.48 6.81
N SER A 814 -37.81 33.31 7.83
CA SER A 814 -37.25 34.67 7.89
C SER A 814 -35.72 34.64 7.84
N LEU A 815 -35.08 33.64 8.44
CA LEU A 815 -33.62 33.46 8.40
C LEU A 815 -33.15 33.11 6.99
N PHE A 816 -33.87 32.23 6.29
CA PHE A 816 -33.58 31.89 4.89
C PHE A 816 -33.68 33.10 3.99
N ASP A 817 -34.75 33.89 4.12
CA ASP A 817 -34.97 35.07 3.29
C ASP A 817 -33.88 36.12 3.54
N ALA A 818 -33.55 36.37 4.78
CA ALA A 818 -32.52 37.35 5.13
C ALA A 818 -31.13 36.98 4.63
N LEU A 819 -30.72 35.70 4.79
CA LEU A 819 -29.45 35.21 4.32
C LEU A 819 -29.37 35.21 2.80
N THR A 820 -30.46 34.86 2.11
CA THR A 820 -30.53 34.86 0.67
C THR A 820 -30.40 36.29 0.10
N GLU A 821 -31.08 37.27 0.66
CA GLU A 821 -30.93 38.68 0.27
C GLU A 821 -29.53 39.23 0.51
N ALA A 822 -28.90 38.87 1.63
CA ALA A 822 -27.53 39.31 1.96
C ALA A 822 -26.50 38.72 0.99
N CYS A 823 -26.79 37.59 0.37
CA CYS A 823 -25.90 36.88 -0.57
C CYS A 823 -26.14 37.24 -2.04
N LEU A 824 -27.16 38.01 -2.36
CA LEU A 824 -27.49 38.43 -3.75
C LEU A 824 -26.49 39.44 -4.34
N LEU A 825 -25.41 39.75 -3.68
CA LEU A 825 -24.37 40.64 -4.21
C LEU A 825 -23.61 39.96 -5.36
N PRO A 826 -23.44 40.61 -6.52
CA PRO A 826 -22.97 40.00 -7.74
C PRO A 826 -21.54 39.45 -7.70
N ASP A 827 -20.68 40.01 -6.82
CA ASP A 827 -19.22 39.74 -6.86
C ASP A 827 -18.77 38.51 -6.09
N THR A 828 -19.57 38.00 -5.18
CA THR A 828 -19.14 36.98 -4.21
C THR A 828 -20.04 35.74 -4.15
N GLY A 829 -21.30 35.82 -4.59
CA GLY A 829 -22.21 34.68 -4.71
C GLY A 829 -22.30 33.83 -3.44
N ALA A 830 -22.13 32.53 -3.57
CA ALA A 830 -22.20 31.57 -2.48
C ALA A 830 -21.10 31.72 -1.41
N ARG A 831 -20.01 32.41 -1.69
CA ARG A 831 -18.94 32.70 -0.68
C ARG A 831 -19.44 33.60 0.43
N ASN A 832 -20.42 34.44 0.16
CA ASN A 832 -21.05 35.28 1.19
C ASN A 832 -21.81 34.45 2.23
N VAL A 833 -22.36 33.32 1.85
CA VAL A 833 -23.02 32.40 2.80
C VAL A 833 -22.02 31.91 3.83
N ASP A 834 -20.85 31.44 3.40
CA ASP A 834 -19.80 30.97 4.30
C ASP A 834 -19.27 32.10 5.19
N SER A 835 -19.10 33.29 4.64
CA SER A 835 -18.66 34.46 5.37
C SER A 835 -19.66 34.84 6.48
N LEU A 836 -20.94 34.88 6.17
CA LEU A 836 -21.99 35.19 7.14
C LEU A 836 -22.10 34.13 8.24
N LEU A 837 -22.02 32.87 7.85
CA LEU A 837 -22.01 31.76 8.81
C LEU A 837 -20.83 31.87 9.76
N ASN A 838 -19.61 31.97 9.22
CA ASN A 838 -18.40 31.97 10.02
C ASN A 838 -18.19 33.21 10.88
N GLN A 839 -18.68 34.36 10.43
CA GLN A 839 -18.47 35.64 11.11
C GLN A 839 -19.60 36.05 12.06
N GLN A 840 -20.83 35.65 11.78
CA GLN A 840 -22.01 36.10 12.51
C GLN A 840 -22.77 34.98 13.22
N ILE A 841 -23.12 33.91 12.53
CA ILE A 841 -24.03 32.87 13.05
C ILE A 841 -23.29 31.90 13.96
N LEU A 842 -22.22 31.32 13.51
CA LEU A 842 -21.46 30.31 14.28
C LEU A 842 -20.83 30.89 15.56
N PRO A 843 -20.22 32.08 15.55
CA PRO A 843 -19.72 32.66 16.79
C PRO A 843 -20.80 32.94 17.83
N ALA A 844 -21.95 33.49 17.41
CA ALA A 844 -23.07 33.76 18.29
C ALA A 844 -23.70 32.47 18.86
N LEU A 845 -23.89 31.47 18.01
CA LEU A 845 -24.37 30.15 18.39
C LEU A 845 -23.41 29.46 19.39
N SER A 846 -22.11 29.51 19.11
CA SER A 846 -21.07 28.92 19.95
C SER A 846 -21.04 29.59 21.33
N GLN A 847 -21.15 30.93 21.39
CA GLN A 847 -21.15 31.68 22.64
C GLN A 847 -22.36 31.34 23.52
N GLN A 848 -23.56 31.27 22.94
CA GLN A 848 -24.77 30.90 23.68
C GLN A 848 -24.75 29.45 24.15
N LEU A 849 -24.25 28.54 23.30
CA LEU A 849 -24.09 27.12 23.62
C LEU A 849 -23.14 26.92 24.78
N LEU A 850 -21.98 27.62 24.77
CA LEU A 850 -21.01 27.58 25.87
C LEU A 850 -21.59 28.17 27.14
N SER A 851 -22.40 29.24 27.06
CA SER A 851 -23.08 29.82 28.20
C SER A 851 -24.07 28.85 28.86
N HIS A 852 -24.84 28.11 28.07
CA HIS A 852 -25.74 27.07 28.56
C HIS A 852 -24.98 25.90 29.19
N MET A 853 -23.90 25.48 28.60
CA MET A 853 -23.05 24.43 29.15
C MET A 853 -22.39 24.84 30.47
N ALA A 854 -21.90 26.07 30.58
CA ALA A 854 -21.32 26.62 31.81
C ALA A 854 -22.35 26.71 32.95
N ALA A 855 -23.60 26.97 32.63
CA ALA A 855 -24.71 26.98 33.58
C ALA A 855 -25.24 25.58 33.95
N GLY A 856 -24.66 24.52 33.38
CA GLY A 856 -25.10 23.13 33.58
C GLY A 856 -26.41 22.76 32.89
N GLN A 857 -26.90 23.61 32.02
CA GLN A 857 -28.09 23.37 31.23
C GLN A 857 -27.77 22.55 29.96
N LYS A 858 -28.66 21.64 29.61
CA LYS A 858 -28.55 20.83 28.39
C LYS A 858 -29.73 21.14 27.48
N PRO A 859 -29.63 22.14 26.59
CA PRO A 859 -30.71 22.41 25.67
C PRO A 859 -30.93 21.24 24.71
N ARG A 860 -32.20 20.90 24.45
CA ARG A 860 -32.55 19.80 23.49
C ARG A 860 -32.95 20.32 22.14
N GLN A 861 -33.34 21.58 22.05
CA GLN A 861 -33.83 22.19 20.82
C GLN A 861 -33.36 23.64 20.72
N VAL A 862 -32.99 24.07 19.55
CA VAL A 862 -32.64 25.45 19.21
C VAL A 862 -33.46 25.90 17.99
N THR A 863 -34.02 27.09 18.07
CA THR A 863 -34.71 27.74 16.96
C THR A 863 -33.85 28.93 16.50
N LEU A 864 -33.42 28.89 15.22
CA LEU A 864 -32.70 29.99 14.58
C LEU A 864 -33.69 30.83 13.75
N GLY A 865 -33.71 32.12 13.98
CA GLY A 865 -34.56 33.06 13.30
C GLY A 865 -33.86 34.38 13.00
N TYR A 866 -34.53 35.24 12.26
CA TYR A 866 -34.04 36.58 11.95
C TYR A 866 -35.10 37.65 12.32
N HIS A 867 -34.65 38.72 12.98
CA HIS A 867 -35.45 39.87 13.27
C HIS A 867 -34.77 41.13 12.72
N GLU A 868 -35.55 42.05 12.12
CA GLU A 868 -34.98 43.22 11.43
C GLU A 868 -34.15 44.12 12.35
N GLU A 869 -34.53 44.21 13.62
CA GLU A 869 -33.84 45.09 14.60
C GLU A 869 -32.71 44.39 15.33
N GLU A 870 -32.81 43.09 15.58
CA GLU A 870 -31.90 42.33 16.43
C GLU A 870 -30.92 41.43 15.65
N GLY A 871 -31.13 41.32 14.34
CA GLY A 871 -30.33 40.40 13.50
C GLY A 871 -30.71 38.95 13.74
N VAL A 872 -29.74 38.04 13.80
CA VAL A 872 -29.96 36.61 13.99
C VAL A 872 -30.36 36.35 15.45
N VAL A 873 -31.54 35.77 15.64
CA VAL A 873 -32.11 35.45 16.96
C VAL A 873 -32.06 33.94 17.20
N MET A 874 -31.59 33.52 18.35
CA MET A 874 -31.51 32.14 18.78
C MET A 874 -32.34 31.89 20.02
N ALA A 875 -33.25 30.94 19.98
CA ALA A 875 -34.04 30.52 21.13
C ALA A 875 -33.70 29.05 21.45
N PHE A 876 -33.19 28.83 22.66
CA PHE A 876 -32.95 27.50 23.19
C PHE A 876 -34.11 27.06 24.07
N ASP A 877 -34.72 25.93 23.78
CA ASP A 877 -35.73 25.31 24.60
C ASP A 877 -35.13 24.16 25.41
N GLU A 878 -35.26 24.27 26.74
CA GLU A 878 -35.05 23.12 27.61
C GLU A 878 -36.32 22.27 27.51
N GLY A 879 -36.19 21.09 26.93
CA GLY A 879 -37.32 20.17 26.82
C GLY A 879 -37.92 19.95 28.23
N THR A 880 -39.07 20.52 28.46
CA THR A 880 -39.92 20.12 29.55
C THR A 880 -40.19 18.63 29.41
N ILE A 881 -39.78 17.86 30.41
CA ILE A 881 -40.19 16.48 30.57
C ILE A 881 -41.72 16.56 30.76
N SER A 882 -42.49 16.30 29.68
CA SER A 882 -43.90 15.99 29.84
C SER A 882 -43.91 14.56 30.40
N ASP A 883 -44.22 14.49 31.71
CA ASP A 883 -44.74 13.29 32.32
C ASP A 883 -46.05 12.93 31.59
N GLU A 884 -45.98 11.95 30.62
CA GLU A 884 -47.06 11.02 30.25
C GLU A 884 -46.45 9.69 29.81
#